data_9ad8f088dfe9070fdd8db28e69cbbb9a
#
_entry.id   9ad8f088dfe9070fdd8db28e69cbbb9a
#
_cell.length_a   1.000
_cell.length_b   1.000
_cell.length_c   1.000
_cell.angle_alpha   90.00
_cell.angle_beta   90.00
_cell.angle_gamma   90.00
#
_symmetry.space_group_name_H-M   'P 1'
#
loop_
_entity.id
_entity.type
_entity.pdbx_description
1 polymer ?
#
loop_
_entity_poly.entity_id
_entity_poly.type
_entity_poly.pdbx_seq_one_letter_code
_entity_poly.pdbx_strand_id
1 'polypeptide(L)'
;MNALDHAPGAAGGHVHADISFPEALKARGAPVFLFPGLSGEAREVAPLAAQLGERRPAVVLTTCTPNQDGALVSTVEEMAANGLAAIRRTQPRGPYHLVGYSFGGLVAFEIARRLKLAGEDVALLGLIDAPYDQRYWPASVWLRSLAPRIIHNLQRLLTLPSGAVGPQLRHHLGRLFGRLAGRLTPARPPRRESAVSAPIMSASRMALERYAPPDYPGVLTLFRSNTRDLFHCDLTRLWRDRAAVLQVRTVPGRHLDLIRDPASRDQLAAQIGGCLDALSPPAAPVRPTQNDTPRVLITTTLRWLSTARLALAFSEAGFAVEALCPGGHALSKLAFVGRTHRFSALSPLRALRRTIDACAPDLIVPCDDRAARQLHQLHAGLAAGDPAASALRAQIARSLGDTSQFPILQSRAHMLALSQVEGVRRPQTDGVASLDELLAWLGRFGFPAVIKTDGSWGGEGVCVVRNRDEAVRAYARLAGPPRLARLIKRLLLDRDLNLLGPWLRRDRPSVSVQRFVPGRPANVAAACWRGEVLAITAVEAIRTAGATGHATVVKRIDHPEMRHAAAKVARRLKLSGLCGLDFILDAEHGDAHLIEVNSRATPTCHLPGADGQSPIAALGAQLAGRTGRRGVAIGSGEIVALFPHELIRDPDSPFLRTAHHDVPWQSLPLVRLGLAFQRRKQGFAALWGREPPFRGEGQGEQVASG
;
A
#
# COMPACT_ATOMS: atom_id res chain seq x y z
N MET A 1 -20.10 -32.51 32.47
CA MET A 1 -20.36 -33.80 33.10
C MET A 1 -21.26 -34.60 32.19
N ASN A 2 -20.69 -35.68 31.69
CA ASN A 2 -21.26 -36.89 31.12
C ASN A 2 -22.22 -36.83 29.93
N ALA A 3 -21.67 -37.17 28.76
CA ALA A 3 -22.25 -38.12 27.81
C ALA A 3 -21.14 -38.55 26.81
N LEU A 4 -20.24 -39.39 27.28
CA LEU A 4 -19.35 -40.23 26.46
C LEU A 4 -19.35 -41.59 27.15
N ASP A 5 -20.21 -42.48 26.70
CA ASP A 5 -20.03 -43.93 26.76
C ASP A 5 -21.22 -44.59 26.05
N HIS A 6 -20.93 -45.18 24.89
CA HIS A 6 -21.44 -46.46 24.44
C HIS A 6 -21.02 -46.69 22.97
N ALA A 7 -20.02 -47.54 22.75
CA ALA A 7 -19.94 -48.42 21.58
C ALA A 7 -20.53 -49.78 22.00
N PRO A 8 -21.07 -50.64 21.13
CA PRO A 8 -20.41 -51.13 19.93
C PRO A 8 -21.29 -51.44 18.69
N GLY A 9 -20.66 -51.68 17.56
CA GLY A 9 -21.16 -52.68 16.63
C GLY A 9 -21.78 -52.20 15.31
N ALA A 10 -21.00 -52.29 14.23
CA ALA A 10 -21.35 -52.77 12.89
C ALA A 10 -22.41 -52.00 12.04
N ALA A 11 -22.02 -51.83 10.80
CA ALA A 11 -22.79 -51.63 9.56
C ALA A 11 -23.14 -50.23 9.15
N GLY A 12 -22.51 -49.81 8.04
CA GLY A 12 -23.03 -48.98 6.96
C GLY A 12 -24.11 -47.94 7.28
N GLY A 13 -23.68 -46.80 7.87
CA GLY A 13 -24.58 -45.67 8.05
C GLY A 13 -23.94 -44.39 7.56
N HIS A 14 -24.45 -43.78 6.53
CA HIS A 14 -24.11 -42.43 6.05
C HIS A 14 -24.30 -41.44 7.20
N VAL A 15 -23.22 -40.97 7.82
CA VAL A 15 -23.29 -39.86 8.79
C VAL A 15 -23.43 -38.55 8.02
N HIS A 16 -24.66 -38.28 7.55
CA HIS A 16 -25.12 -36.94 7.29
C HIS A 16 -25.64 -36.38 8.62
N ALA A 17 -24.75 -35.90 9.48
CA ALA A 17 -25.18 -35.16 10.63
C ALA A 17 -25.71 -33.80 10.17
N ASP A 18 -27.01 -33.59 10.29
CA ASP A 18 -27.63 -32.27 10.30
C ASP A 18 -27.11 -31.56 11.55
N ILE A 19 -26.11 -30.70 11.37
CA ILE A 19 -25.52 -29.94 12.47
C ILE A 19 -26.44 -28.75 12.75
N SER A 20 -27.43 -28.96 13.64
CA SER A 20 -28.19 -27.85 14.21
C SER A 20 -27.39 -27.26 15.40
N PHE A 21 -27.00 -25.99 15.29
CA PHE A 21 -26.39 -25.29 16.39
C PHE A 21 -27.44 -24.85 17.43
N PRO A 22 -27.15 -24.92 18.73
CA PRO A 22 -27.94 -24.24 19.75
C PRO A 22 -28.10 -22.76 19.43
N GLU A 23 -29.26 -22.17 19.70
CA GLU A 23 -29.51 -20.75 19.37
C GLU A 23 -28.52 -19.79 20.02
N ALA A 24 -28.02 -20.09 21.20
CA ALA A 24 -26.97 -19.34 21.91
C ALA A 24 -25.64 -19.28 21.11
N LEU A 25 -25.34 -20.26 20.27
CA LEU A 25 -24.16 -20.27 19.41
C LEU A 25 -24.41 -19.53 18.10
N LYS A 26 -25.64 -19.51 17.59
CA LYS A 26 -26.01 -18.71 16.42
C LYS A 26 -25.87 -17.20 16.69
N ALA A 27 -26.12 -16.77 17.93
CA ALA A 27 -25.93 -15.38 18.37
C ALA A 27 -24.46 -14.91 18.39
N ARG A 28 -23.50 -15.84 18.33
CA ARG A 28 -22.05 -15.53 18.36
C ARG A 28 -21.42 -15.26 16.97
N GLY A 29 -22.21 -15.16 15.91
CA GLY A 29 -21.78 -14.83 14.57
C GLY A 29 -21.72 -16.01 13.59
N ALA A 30 -21.37 -15.76 12.33
CA ALA A 30 -21.31 -16.77 11.28
C ALA A 30 -20.25 -17.84 11.57
N PRO A 31 -20.54 -19.14 11.27
CA PRO A 31 -19.65 -20.25 11.57
C PRO A 31 -18.34 -20.21 10.76
N VAL A 32 -17.31 -20.88 11.31
CA VAL A 32 -16.05 -21.15 10.62
C VAL A 32 -16.05 -22.61 10.18
N PHE A 33 -15.86 -22.84 8.88
CA PHE A 33 -15.76 -24.17 8.31
C PHE A 33 -14.30 -24.59 8.19
N LEU A 34 -13.92 -25.70 8.84
CA LEU A 34 -12.56 -26.24 8.85
C LEU A 34 -12.46 -27.51 7.99
N PHE A 35 -11.37 -27.61 7.24
CA PHE A 35 -11.07 -28.75 6.39
C PHE A 35 -9.77 -29.41 6.83
N PRO A 36 -9.76 -30.74 7.12
CA PRO A 36 -8.59 -31.49 7.53
C PRO A 36 -7.57 -31.69 6.38
N GLY A 37 -6.38 -32.15 6.72
CA GLY A 37 -5.32 -32.43 5.75
C GLY A 37 -5.54 -33.70 4.92
N LEU A 38 -4.44 -34.36 4.53
CA LEU A 38 -4.48 -35.56 3.68
C LEU A 38 -5.21 -36.76 4.32
N SER A 39 -5.29 -36.80 5.64
CA SER A 39 -6.04 -37.86 6.35
C SER A 39 -7.54 -37.83 6.04
N GLY A 40 -8.09 -36.65 5.70
CA GLY A 40 -9.51 -36.41 5.49
C GLY A 40 -10.36 -36.54 6.75
N GLU A 41 -9.74 -36.83 7.89
CA GLU A 41 -10.43 -37.15 9.14
C GLU A 41 -10.67 -35.89 9.98
N ALA A 42 -11.90 -35.71 10.46
CA ALA A 42 -12.29 -34.57 11.28
C ALA A 42 -11.44 -34.44 12.57
N ARG A 43 -11.02 -35.58 13.16
CA ARG A 43 -10.20 -35.60 14.38
C ARG A 43 -8.87 -34.86 14.26
N GLU A 44 -8.33 -34.70 13.03
CA GLU A 44 -7.05 -34.02 12.77
C GLU A 44 -7.11 -32.53 13.16
N VAL A 45 -8.21 -31.84 12.88
CA VAL A 45 -8.41 -30.42 13.17
C VAL A 45 -9.43 -30.15 14.26
N ALA A 46 -10.00 -31.19 14.86
CA ALA A 46 -10.98 -31.06 15.95
C ALA A 46 -10.48 -30.25 17.17
N PRO A 47 -9.20 -30.39 17.61
CA PRO A 47 -8.69 -29.57 18.71
C PRO A 47 -8.65 -28.07 18.38
N LEU A 48 -8.31 -27.71 17.14
CA LEU A 48 -8.34 -26.33 16.66
C LEU A 48 -9.79 -25.83 16.56
N ALA A 49 -10.71 -26.67 16.06
CA ALA A 49 -12.12 -26.35 15.99
C ALA A 49 -12.74 -26.10 17.38
N ALA A 50 -12.35 -26.89 18.37
CA ALA A 50 -12.81 -26.70 19.76
C ALA A 50 -12.40 -25.34 20.32
N GLN A 51 -11.15 -24.94 20.14
CA GLN A 51 -10.64 -23.63 20.58
C GLN A 51 -11.32 -22.45 19.88
N LEU A 52 -11.53 -22.55 18.56
CA LEU A 52 -12.29 -21.54 17.81
C LEU A 52 -13.76 -21.52 18.25
N GLY A 53 -14.30 -22.70 18.59
CA GLY A 53 -15.68 -22.92 19.03
C GLY A 53 -16.03 -22.22 20.35
N GLU A 54 -15.07 -21.90 21.19
CA GLU A 54 -15.28 -21.10 22.41
C GLU A 54 -15.78 -19.68 22.10
N ARG A 55 -15.39 -19.14 20.94
CA ARG A 55 -15.73 -17.77 20.51
C ARG A 55 -16.80 -17.73 19.43
N ARG A 56 -16.80 -18.68 18.49
CA ARG A 56 -17.72 -18.76 17.34
C ARG A 56 -18.06 -20.19 16.98
N PRO A 57 -19.22 -20.48 16.36
CA PRO A 57 -19.51 -21.81 15.86
C PRO A 57 -18.40 -22.28 14.90
N ALA A 58 -17.83 -23.45 15.14
CA ALA A 58 -16.81 -24.05 14.30
C ALA A 58 -17.27 -25.43 13.82
N VAL A 59 -17.24 -25.66 12.52
CA VAL A 59 -17.71 -26.88 11.86
C VAL A 59 -16.56 -27.54 11.12
N VAL A 60 -16.26 -28.77 11.42
CA VAL A 60 -15.30 -29.56 10.67
C VAL A 60 -16.01 -30.34 9.58
N LEU A 61 -15.54 -30.16 8.32
CA LEU A 61 -16.05 -30.87 7.16
C LEU A 61 -15.00 -31.85 6.66
N THR A 62 -15.39 -33.10 6.49
CA THR A 62 -14.51 -34.15 5.91
C THR A 62 -14.30 -33.87 4.43
N THR A 63 -13.07 -34.09 3.94
CA THR A 63 -12.69 -33.82 2.54
C THR A 63 -13.06 -34.93 1.59
N CYS A 64 -13.03 -36.20 2.04
CA CYS A 64 -13.33 -37.36 1.23
C CYS A 64 -14.68 -37.97 1.65
N THR A 65 -15.68 -37.84 0.81
CA THR A 65 -16.96 -38.53 0.94
C THR A 65 -17.14 -39.52 -0.23
N PRO A 66 -17.81 -40.67 -0.03
CA PRO A 66 -18.17 -41.52 -1.15
C PRO A 66 -19.11 -40.79 -2.13
N ASN A 67 -18.97 -41.08 -3.44
CA ASN A 67 -19.94 -40.69 -4.47
C ASN A 67 -21.18 -41.60 -4.40
N GLN A 68 -22.13 -41.40 -5.30
CA GLN A 68 -23.37 -42.21 -5.36
C GLN A 68 -23.10 -43.71 -5.59
N ASP A 69 -21.98 -44.07 -6.20
CA ASP A 69 -21.57 -45.46 -6.46
C ASP A 69 -20.71 -46.05 -5.32
N GLY A 70 -20.57 -45.34 -4.20
CA GLY A 70 -19.78 -45.79 -3.03
C GLY A 70 -18.26 -45.62 -3.22
N ALA A 71 -17.78 -45.12 -4.36
CA ALA A 71 -16.35 -44.86 -4.57
C ALA A 71 -15.93 -43.55 -3.93
N LEU A 72 -14.71 -43.49 -3.35
CA LEU A 72 -14.18 -42.26 -2.79
C LEU A 72 -13.87 -41.21 -3.90
N VAL A 73 -14.34 -40.00 -3.70
CA VAL A 73 -14.03 -38.86 -4.55
C VAL A 73 -12.52 -38.59 -4.55
N SER A 74 -11.93 -38.45 -5.75
CA SER A 74 -10.47 -38.35 -5.95
C SER A 74 -10.03 -37.10 -6.72
N THR A 75 -10.89 -36.06 -6.77
CA THR A 75 -10.56 -34.73 -7.32
C THR A 75 -10.92 -33.62 -6.32
N VAL A 76 -10.11 -32.55 -6.28
CA VAL A 76 -10.37 -31.40 -5.41
C VAL A 76 -11.67 -30.71 -5.79
N GLU A 77 -12.00 -30.68 -7.07
CA GLU A 77 -13.20 -30.06 -7.61
C GLU A 77 -14.48 -30.74 -7.12
N GLU A 78 -14.50 -32.08 -7.06
CA GLU A 78 -15.64 -32.85 -6.53
C GLU A 78 -15.73 -32.76 -5.01
N MET A 79 -14.59 -32.84 -4.30
CA MET A 79 -14.52 -32.60 -2.86
C MET A 79 -15.05 -31.23 -2.48
N ALA A 80 -14.70 -30.20 -3.28
CA ALA A 80 -15.18 -28.85 -3.07
C ALA A 80 -16.70 -28.73 -3.37
N ALA A 81 -17.21 -29.44 -4.37
CA ALA A 81 -18.66 -29.46 -4.66
C ALA A 81 -19.44 -30.05 -3.48
N ASN A 82 -18.98 -31.16 -2.93
CA ASN A 82 -19.61 -31.83 -1.78
C ASN A 82 -19.50 -30.97 -0.52
N GLY A 83 -18.33 -30.34 -0.27
CA GLY A 83 -18.10 -29.40 0.83
C GLY A 83 -19.01 -28.18 0.74
N LEU A 84 -19.16 -27.60 -0.45
CA LEU A 84 -20.04 -26.45 -0.70
C LEU A 84 -21.51 -26.80 -0.46
N ALA A 85 -21.94 -27.98 -0.89
CA ALA A 85 -23.29 -28.46 -0.62
C ALA A 85 -23.54 -28.62 0.90
N ALA A 86 -22.56 -29.13 1.65
CA ALA A 86 -22.65 -29.23 3.11
C ALA A 86 -22.68 -27.86 3.78
N ILE A 87 -21.85 -26.91 3.34
CA ILE A 87 -21.85 -25.53 3.85
C ILE A 87 -23.21 -24.88 3.65
N ARG A 88 -23.80 -25.00 2.44
CA ARG A 88 -25.09 -24.35 2.15
C ARG A 88 -26.27 -24.91 2.94
N ARG A 89 -26.20 -26.16 3.38
CA ARG A 89 -27.21 -26.72 4.32
C ARG A 89 -27.12 -26.06 5.69
N THR A 90 -25.90 -25.74 6.14
CA THR A 90 -25.65 -25.11 7.45
C THR A 90 -25.79 -23.60 7.41
N GLN A 91 -25.29 -22.98 6.31
CA GLN A 91 -25.29 -21.54 6.10
C GLN A 91 -25.62 -21.26 4.63
N PRO A 92 -26.90 -20.97 4.29
CA PRO A 92 -27.35 -20.77 2.90
C PRO A 92 -26.75 -19.53 2.22
N ARG A 93 -26.35 -18.51 2.97
CA ARG A 93 -25.81 -17.24 2.44
C ARG A 93 -24.60 -16.79 3.23
N GLY A 94 -23.64 -16.12 2.52
CA GLY A 94 -22.46 -15.52 3.15
C GLY A 94 -22.78 -14.43 4.18
N PRO A 95 -21.74 -13.87 4.84
CA PRO A 95 -20.32 -14.08 4.53
C PRO A 95 -19.79 -15.41 5.06
N TYR A 96 -18.98 -16.10 4.24
CA TYR A 96 -18.42 -17.41 4.60
C TYR A 96 -17.01 -17.28 5.19
N HIS A 97 -16.70 -18.11 6.20
CA HIS A 97 -15.37 -18.24 6.80
C HIS A 97 -14.85 -19.66 6.58
N LEU A 98 -13.86 -19.80 5.74
CA LEU A 98 -13.29 -21.08 5.29
C LEU A 98 -11.84 -21.19 5.74
N VAL A 99 -11.48 -22.26 6.44
CA VAL A 99 -10.11 -22.50 6.92
C VAL A 99 -9.72 -23.93 6.60
N GLY A 100 -8.61 -24.13 5.88
CA GLY A 100 -8.15 -25.46 5.51
C GLY A 100 -6.70 -25.72 5.93
N TYR A 101 -6.45 -26.87 6.53
CA TYR A 101 -5.13 -27.34 6.92
C TYR A 101 -4.52 -28.20 5.83
N SER A 102 -3.26 -27.90 5.45
CA SER A 102 -2.50 -28.71 4.49
C SER A 102 -3.31 -28.95 3.19
N PHE A 103 -3.61 -30.20 2.83
CA PHE A 103 -4.45 -30.55 1.68
C PHE A 103 -5.86 -29.95 1.77
N GLY A 104 -6.49 -29.93 2.94
CA GLY A 104 -7.79 -29.29 3.13
C GLY A 104 -7.82 -27.81 2.78
N GLY A 105 -6.65 -27.15 2.78
CA GLY A 105 -6.50 -25.79 2.26
C GLY A 105 -6.81 -25.69 0.76
N LEU A 106 -6.53 -26.70 -0.04
CA LEU A 106 -6.86 -26.71 -1.46
C LEU A 106 -8.37 -26.87 -1.69
N VAL A 107 -9.02 -27.67 -0.88
CA VAL A 107 -10.48 -27.85 -0.92
C VAL A 107 -11.18 -26.55 -0.50
N ALA A 108 -10.75 -25.93 0.61
CA ALA A 108 -11.27 -24.64 1.06
C ALA A 108 -11.04 -23.53 0.02
N PHE A 109 -9.90 -23.54 -0.65
CA PHE A 109 -9.56 -22.61 -1.72
C PHE A 109 -10.52 -22.74 -2.91
N GLU A 110 -10.76 -23.97 -3.39
CA GLU A 110 -11.67 -24.21 -4.53
C GLU A 110 -13.12 -23.85 -4.18
N ILE A 111 -13.58 -24.13 -2.94
CA ILE A 111 -14.90 -23.69 -2.46
C ILE A 111 -14.99 -22.16 -2.47
N ALA A 112 -14.00 -21.47 -1.90
CA ALA A 112 -13.96 -20.01 -1.86
C ALA A 112 -13.99 -19.40 -3.27
N ARG A 113 -13.23 -19.99 -4.20
CA ARG A 113 -13.20 -19.57 -5.59
C ARG A 113 -14.59 -19.68 -6.26
N ARG A 114 -15.27 -20.81 -6.07
CA ARG A 114 -16.62 -21.03 -6.60
C ARG A 114 -17.63 -20.04 -6.02
N LEU A 115 -17.57 -19.79 -4.72
CA LEU A 115 -18.41 -18.79 -4.05
C LEU A 115 -18.19 -17.39 -4.63
N LYS A 116 -16.94 -16.97 -4.76
CA LYS A 116 -16.60 -15.65 -5.35
C LYS A 116 -17.04 -15.53 -6.81
N LEU A 117 -16.93 -16.57 -7.61
CA LEU A 117 -17.42 -16.59 -8.99
C LEU A 117 -18.96 -16.56 -9.07
N ALA A 118 -19.64 -17.08 -8.06
CA ALA A 118 -21.09 -16.99 -7.92
C ALA A 118 -21.57 -15.65 -7.33
N GLY A 119 -20.66 -14.68 -7.08
CA GLY A 119 -20.97 -13.38 -6.51
C GLY A 119 -21.23 -13.41 -5.00
N GLU A 120 -20.93 -14.53 -4.33
CA GLU A 120 -21.12 -14.67 -2.88
C GLU A 120 -19.92 -14.15 -2.08
N ASP A 121 -20.20 -13.68 -0.87
CA ASP A 121 -19.14 -13.11 -0.04
C ASP A 121 -18.39 -14.16 0.79
N VAL A 122 -17.06 -14.22 0.60
CA VAL A 122 -16.11 -14.99 1.40
C VAL A 122 -15.30 -13.99 2.21
N ALA A 123 -15.62 -13.86 3.50
CA ALA A 123 -14.97 -12.92 4.38
C ALA A 123 -13.60 -13.42 4.86
N LEU A 124 -13.45 -14.73 5.11
CA LEU A 124 -12.16 -15.33 5.43
C LEU A 124 -11.91 -16.57 4.58
N LEU A 125 -10.80 -16.58 3.83
CA LEU A 125 -10.16 -17.79 3.32
C LEU A 125 -8.80 -17.94 4.00
N GLY A 126 -8.69 -18.87 4.94
CA GLY A 126 -7.47 -19.20 5.69
C GLY A 126 -6.85 -20.51 5.19
N LEU A 127 -5.60 -20.47 4.76
CA LEU A 127 -4.83 -21.65 4.41
C LEU A 127 -3.73 -21.87 5.46
N ILE A 128 -3.78 -23.02 6.14
CA ILE A 128 -2.80 -23.37 7.15
C ILE A 128 -1.78 -24.31 6.50
N ASP A 129 -0.58 -23.78 6.24
CA ASP A 129 0.58 -24.50 5.70
C ASP A 129 0.23 -25.41 4.49
N ALA A 130 -0.54 -24.88 3.54
CA ALA A 130 -1.13 -25.61 2.42
C ALA A 130 -0.33 -25.44 1.12
N PRO A 131 0.57 -26.36 0.75
CA PRO A 131 1.17 -26.38 -0.57
C PRO A 131 0.28 -27.10 -1.58
N TYR A 132 0.42 -26.77 -2.85
CA TYR A 132 -0.07 -27.58 -3.94
C TYR A 132 1.07 -28.39 -4.61
N ASP A 133 0.74 -29.29 -5.52
CA ASP A 133 1.73 -30.20 -6.12
C ASP A 133 2.86 -29.43 -6.84
N GLN A 134 4.09 -29.92 -6.66
CA GLN A 134 5.30 -29.26 -7.18
C GLN A 134 5.36 -29.18 -8.72
N ARG A 135 4.57 -29.98 -9.43
CA ARG A 135 4.44 -29.94 -10.89
C ARG A 135 3.90 -28.61 -11.38
N TYR A 136 3.06 -27.99 -10.57
CA TYR A 136 2.41 -26.70 -10.87
C TYR A 136 3.09 -25.50 -10.22
N TRP A 137 4.25 -25.70 -9.55
CA TRP A 137 4.98 -24.57 -8.96
C TRP A 137 5.59 -23.67 -10.03
N PRO A 138 5.61 -22.34 -9.82
CA PRO A 138 6.36 -21.45 -10.67
C PRO A 138 7.83 -21.88 -10.78
N ALA A 139 8.42 -21.77 -11.97
CA ALA A 139 9.80 -22.21 -12.22
C ALA A 139 10.80 -21.59 -11.23
N SER A 140 10.59 -20.32 -10.86
CA SER A 140 11.42 -19.61 -9.87
C SER A 140 11.35 -20.20 -8.47
N VAL A 141 10.19 -20.70 -8.04
CA VAL A 141 10.00 -21.38 -6.74
C VAL A 141 10.65 -22.77 -6.76
N TRP A 142 10.42 -23.49 -7.85
CA TRP A 142 10.98 -24.83 -8.04
C TRP A 142 12.51 -24.81 -8.06
N LEU A 143 13.15 -23.93 -8.86
CA LEU A 143 14.61 -23.79 -8.94
C LEU A 143 15.23 -23.47 -7.58
N ARG A 144 14.62 -22.57 -6.81
CA ARG A 144 15.11 -22.22 -5.47
C ARG A 144 14.93 -23.34 -4.44
N SER A 145 14.00 -24.26 -4.66
CA SER A 145 13.82 -25.43 -3.81
C SER A 145 14.88 -26.52 -4.06
N LEU A 146 15.59 -26.46 -5.18
CA LEU A 146 16.62 -27.45 -5.54
C LEU A 146 17.85 -27.32 -4.66
N ALA A 147 18.36 -26.13 -4.40
CA ALA A 147 19.60 -25.92 -3.65
C ALA A 147 19.54 -26.52 -2.21
N PRO A 148 18.51 -26.23 -1.38
CA PRO A 148 18.36 -26.85 -0.07
C PRO A 148 18.25 -28.39 -0.15
N ARG A 149 17.58 -28.91 -1.18
CA ARG A 149 17.46 -30.38 -1.38
C ARG A 149 18.77 -31.03 -1.76
N ILE A 150 19.53 -30.39 -2.62
CA ILE A 150 20.85 -30.85 -3.01
C ILE A 150 21.79 -30.88 -1.79
N ILE A 151 21.79 -29.77 -1.01
CA ILE A 151 22.61 -29.65 0.21
C ILE A 151 22.20 -30.73 1.23
N HIS A 152 20.90 -30.88 1.48
CA HIS A 152 20.41 -31.93 2.40
C HIS A 152 20.78 -33.36 1.94
N ASN A 153 20.64 -33.65 0.65
CA ASN A 153 21.01 -34.95 0.10
C ASN A 153 22.53 -35.19 0.13
N LEU A 154 23.35 -34.14 -0.12
CA LEU A 154 24.81 -34.23 0.01
C LEU A 154 25.23 -34.48 1.47
N GLN A 155 24.62 -33.77 2.43
CA GLN A 155 24.87 -34.00 3.86
C GLN A 155 24.53 -35.43 4.26
N ARG A 156 23.41 -35.99 3.79
CA ARG A 156 23.07 -37.41 4.01
C ARG A 156 24.04 -38.35 3.36
N LEU A 157 24.52 -38.06 2.15
CA LEU A 157 25.53 -38.92 1.46
C LEU A 157 26.88 -38.92 2.20
N LEU A 158 27.27 -37.79 2.81
CA LEU A 158 28.50 -37.66 3.59
C LEU A 158 28.45 -38.42 4.94
N THR A 159 27.26 -38.76 5.43
CA THR A 159 27.08 -39.53 6.68
C THR A 159 26.89 -41.00 6.45
N LEU A 160 26.94 -41.47 5.21
CA LEU A 160 26.76 -42.91 4.87
C LEU A 160 28.09 -43.64 4.80
N PRO A 161 28.10 -44.97 5.14
CA PRO A 161 29.23 -45.85 4.87
C PRO A 161 29.55 -45.89 3.38
N SER A 162 30.84 -45.94 3.04
CA SER A 162 31.35 -45.81 1.66
C SER A 162 30.75 -46.79 0.64
N GLY A 163 30.24 -47.95 1.04
CA GLY A 163 29.56 -48.91 0.15
C GLY A 163 28.13 -48.57 -0.23
N ALA A 164 27.45 -47.68 0.52
CA ALA A 164 26.05 -47.33 0.29
C ALA A 164 25.87 -46.07 -0.58
N VAL A 165 26.94 -45.31 -0.83
CA VAL A 165 26.90 -44.02 -1.53
C VAL A 165 26.50 -44.16 -3.01
N GLY A 166 27.05 -45.14 -3.72
CA GLY A 166 26.83 -45.36 -5.16
C GLY A 166 25.37 -45.73 -5.53
N PRO A 167 24.74 -46.69 -4.86
CA PRO A 167 23.32 -47.00 -5.11
C PRO A 167 22.37 -45.88 -4.76
N GLN A 168 22.61 -45.15 -3.66
CA GLN A 168 21.76 -44.00 -3.27
C GLN A 168 21.94 -42.79 -4.20
N LEU A 169 23.15 -42.54 -4.68
CA LEU A 169 23.40 -41.47 -5.65
C LEU A 169 22.63 -41.73 -6.96
N ARG A 170 22.68 -42.98 -7.47
CA ARG A 170 21.90 -43.40 -8.65
C ARG A 170 20.39 -43.25 -8.43
N HIS A 171 19.90 -43.62 -7.26
CA HIS A 171 18.49 -43.46 -6.91
C HIS A 171 18.07 -41.96 -6.85
N HIS A 172 18.90 -41.11 -6.26
CA HIS A 172 18.61 -39.65 -6.20
C HIS A 172 18.70 -38.97 -7.56
N LEU A 173 19.69 -39.30 -8.39
CA LEU A 173 19.79 -38.80 -9.76
C LEU A 173 18.61 -39.26 -10.61
N GLY A 174 18.23 -40.55 -10.53
CA GLY A 174 17.05 -41.08 -11.22
C GLY A 174 15.76 -40.38 -10.83
N ARG A 175 15.57 -40.04 -9.56
CA ARG A 175 14.42 -39.25 -9.09
C ARG A 175 14.48 -37.81 -9.55
N LEU A 176 15.66 -37.21 -9.66
CA LEU A 176 15.84 -35.84 -10.15
C LEU A 176 15.51 -35.75 -11.65
N PHE A 177 16.06 -36.69 -12.44
CA PHE A 177 15.77 -36.78 -13.87
C PHE A 177 14.30 -37.15 -14.15
N GLY A 178 13.73 -38.08 -13.36
CA GLY A 178 12.31 -38.43 -13.48
C GLY A 178 11.35 -37.24 -13.18
N ARG A 179 11.74 -36.35 -12.24
CA ARG A 179 10.99 -35.14 -11.93
C ARG A 179 11.13 -34.05 -12.99
N LEU A 180 12.30 -33.93 -13.60
CA LEU A 180 12.52 -33.03 -14.75
C LEU A 180 11.73 -33.54 -15.98
N ALA A 181 11.77 -34.83 -16.28
CA ALA A 181 11.02 -35.43 -17.36
C ALA A 181 9.50 -35.33 -17.14
N GLY A 182 9.01 -35.51 -15.90
CA GLY A 182 7.59 -35.40 -15.56
C GLY A 182 7.02 -33.98 -15.69
N ARG A 183 7.85 -32.93 -15.79
CA ARG A 183 7.44 -31.58 -16.12
C ARG A 183 7.29 -31.31 -17.61
N LEU A 184 7.95 -32.13 -18.43
CA LEU A 184 7.98 -31.98 -19.89
C LEU A 184 7.03 -32.93 -20.61
N THR A 185 6.42 -33.88 -19.89
CA THR A 185 5.47 -34.85 -20.46
C THR A 185 4.10 -34.75 -19.80
N PRO A 186 3.00 -34.88 -20.57
CA PRO A 186 1.65 -34.93 -20.00
C PRO A 186 1.50 -36.16 -19.09
N ALA A 187 0.72 -35.99 -18.03
CA ALA A 187 0.57 -36.91 -16.92
C ALA A 187 0.26 -38.34 -17.36
N ARG A 188 1.18 -39.26 -17.09
CA ARG A 188 0.96 -40.71 -17.16
C ARG A 188 0.20 -41.12 -15.89
N PRO A 189 -0.82 -41.97 -15.97
CA PRO A 189 -1.54 -42.44 -14.80
C PRO A 189 -0.58 -43.13 -13.81
N PRO A 190 -0.75 -42.95 -12.50
CA PRO A 190 0.15 -43.50 -11.50
C PRO A 190 0.14 -45.03 -11.55
N ARG A 191 1.35 -45.62 -11.53
CA ARG A 191 1.53 -47.07 -11.28
C ARG A 191 0.96 -47.38 -9.88
N ARG A 192 0.13 -48.39 -9.79
CA ARG A 192 -0.32 -48.99 -8.52
C ARG A 192 0.94 -49.46 -7.73
N GLU A 193 1.34 -48.67 -6.75
CA GLU A 193 2.22 -49.15 -5.69
C GLU A 193 1.33 -49.63 -4.55
N SER A 194 1.52 -50.89 -4.25
CA SER A 194 0.94 -51.56 -3.09
C SER A 194 1.51 -50.98 -1.80
N ALA A 195 0.72 -50.26 -1.04
CA ALA A 195 0.96 -50.03 0.39
C ALA A 195 -0.40 -49.81 1.06
N VAL A 196 -0.54 -50.41 2.20
CA VAL A 196 -1.69 -50.35 3.13
C VAL A 196 -1.84 -48.94 3.66
N SER A 197 -2.20 -48.01 2.79
CA SER A 197 -2.61 -46.64 3.16
C SER A 197 -4.14 -46.63 3.19
N ALA A 198 -4.74 -46.04 4.23
CA ALA A 198 -6.16 -45.90 4.31
C ALA A 198 -6.72 -45.36 2.98
N PRO A 199 -7.82 -45.86 2.46
CA PRO A 199 -8.36 -45.51 1.13
C PRO A 199 -8.54 -44.01 0.94
N ILE A 200 -8.91 -43.27 2.00
CA ILE A 200 -9.08 -41.81 2.04
C ILE A 200 -7.77 -41.08 1.75
N MET A 201 -6.66 -41.46 2.36
CA MET A 201 -5.36 -40.82 2.12
C MET A 201 -4.86 -41.01 0.69
N SER A 202 -5.17 -42.14 0.10
CA SER A 202 -4.87 -42.42 -1.33
C SER A 202 -5.67 -41.53 -2.26
N ALA A 203 -6.95 -41.39 -2.02
CA ALA A 203 -7.84 -40.51 -2.77
C ALA A 203 -7.42 -39.02 -2.64
N SER A 204 -7.11 -38.56 -1.44
CA SER A 204 -6.61 -37.21 -1.19
C SER A 204 -5.28 -36.94 -1.91
N ARG A 205 -4.37 -37.93 -1.94
CA ARG A 205 -3.09 -37.82 -2.66
C ARG A 205 -3.30 -37.74 -4.17
N MET A 206 -4.19 -38.55 -4.74
CA MET A 206 -4.53 -38.46 -6.16
C MET A 206 -5.15 -37.11 -6.51
N ALA A 207 -6.03 -36.59 -5.67
CA ALA A 207 -6.63 -35.27 -5.85
C ALA A 207 -5.56 -34.16 -5.80
N LEU A 208 -4.64 -34.19 -4.83
CA LEU A 208 -3.52 -33.25 -4.74
C LEU A 208 -2.68 -33.25 -6.01
N GLU A 209 -2.37 -34.43 -6.53
CA GLU A 209 -1.51 -34.58 -7.71
C GLU A 209 -2.16 -34.06 -9.00
N ARG A 210 -3.46 -34.03 -9.08
CA ARG A 210 -4.22 -33.61 -10.28
C ARG A 210 -4.65 -32.15 -10.23
N TYR A 211 -4.61 -31.49 -9.08
CA TYR A 211 -5.14 -30.14 -8.89
C TYR A 211 -4.09 -29.05 -9.13
N ALA A 212 -4.33 -28.24 -10.14
CA ALA A 212 -3.61 -27.00 -10.39
C ALA A 212 -4.47 -25.80 -9.92
N PRO A 213 -4.12 -25.15 -8.81
CA PRO A 213 -4.94 -24.02 -8.31
C PRO A 213 -5.07 -22.92 -9.35
N PRO A 214 -6.27 -22.54 -9.78
CA PRO A 214 -6.49 -21.38 -10.64
C PRO A 214 -6.33 -20.07 -9.83
N ASP A 215 -6.49 -18.92 -10.49
CA ASP A 215 -6.43 -17.64 -9.81
C ASP A 215 -7.70 -17.41 -8.96
N TYR A 216 -7.50 -16.81 -7.77
CA TYR A 216 -8.55 -16.49 -6.81
C TYR A 216 -8.77 -14.98 -6.74
N PRO A 217 -9.96 -14.45 -7.05
CA PRO A 217 -10.24 -13.02 -7.11
C PRO A 217 -10.50 -12.37 -5.74
N GLY A 218 -10.07 -13.00 -4.65
CA GLY A 218 -10.32 -12.55 -3.27
C GLY A 218 -9.08 -12.42 -2.40
N VAL A 219 -9.31 -12.20 -1.12
CA VAL A 219 -8.28 -12.16 -0.07
C VAL A 219 -8.01 -13.57 0.44
N LEU A 220 -6.75 -14.01 0.41
CA LEU A 220 -6.28 -15.27 0.97
C LEU A 220 -5.35 -14.99 2.14
N THR A 221 -5.65 -15.54 3.33
CA THR A 221 -4.79 -15.49 4.51
C THR A 221 -4.00 -16.79 4.63
N LEU A 222 -2.69 -16.73 4.46
CA LEU A 222 -1.80 -17.87 4.62
C LEU A 222 -1.22 -17.89 6.03
N PHE A 223 -1.62 -18.85 6.86
CA PHE A 223 -0.99 -19.16 8.14
C PHE A 223 0.13 -20.18 7.86
N ARG A 224 1.38 -19.77 7.94
CA ARG A 224 2.52 -20.64 7.65
C ARG A 224 3.35 -20.92 8.89
N SER A 225 3.93 -22.11 8.95
CA SER A 225 4.96 -22.45 9.92
C SER A 225 6.20 -21.54 9.75
N ASN A 226 6.93 -21.30 10.83
CA ASN A 226 8.20 -20.58 10.79
C ASN A 226 9.37 -21.43 10.28
N THR A 227 9.19 -22.74 10.15
CA THR A 227 10.17 -23.70 9.62
C THR A 227 9.81 -24.11 8.19
N ARG A 228 10.82 -24.54 7.39
CA ARG A 228 10.63 -25.02 6.02
C ARG A 228 10.84 -26.52 5.86
N ASP A 229 10.74 -27.24 6.97
CA ASP A 229 11.26 -28.62 7.06
C ASP A 229 10.56 -29.63 6.15
N LEU A 230 9.24 -29.51 5.93
CA LEU A 230 8.49 -30.52 5.20
C LEU A 230 8.48 -30.31 3.67
N PHE A 231 8.35 -29.06 3.22
CA PHE A 231 8.10 -28.79 1.80
C PHE A 231 9.29 -28.18 1.06
N HIS A 232 10.33 -27.74 1.75
CA HIS A 232 11.53 -27.06 1.20
C HIS A 232 11.20 -25.91 0.23
N CYS A 233 10.00 -25.32 0.34
CA CYS A 233 9.55 -24.21 -0.51
C CYS A 233 9.02 -23.05 0.31
N ASP A 234 8.99 -21.88 -0.30
CA ASP A 234 8.37 -20.69 0.27
C ASP A 234 6.90 -20.63 -0.14
N LEU A 235 6.01 -21.05 0.76
CA LEU A 235 4.56 -21.02 0.54
C LEU A 235 4.04 -19.63 0.20
N THR A 236 4.67 -18.57 0.73
CA THR A 236 4.31 -17.19 0.39
C THR A 236 4.48 -16.91 -1.10
N ARG A 237 5.57 -17.43 -1.70
CA ARG A 237 5.81 -17.29 -3.14
C ARG A 237 4.89 -18.16 -3.98
N LEU A 238 4.51 -19.29 -3.42
CA LEU A 238 3.64 -20.26 -4.08
C LEU A 238 2.23 -19.66 -4.31
N TRP A 239 1.68 -18.99 -3.28
CA TRP A 239 0.33 -18.44 -3.31
C TRP A 239 0.25 -16.98 -3.79
N ARG A 240 1.40 -16.28 -3.90
CA ARG A 240 1.44 -14.85 -4.24
C ARG A 240 0.76 -14.51 -5.55
N ASP A 241 0.95 -15.33 -6.56
CA ASP A 241 0.46 -15.08 -7.91
C ASP A 241 -0.92 -15.72 -8.13
N ARG A 242 -1.46 -16.43 -7.13
CA ARG A 242 -2.75 -17.15 -7.19
C ARG A 242 -3.89 -16.42 -6.52
N ALA A 243 -3.64 -15.45 -5.67
CA ALA A 243 -4.67 -14.68 -4.99
C ALA A 243 -4.57 -13.19 -5.34
N ALA A 244 -5.72 -12.52 -5.50
CA ALA A 244 -5.75 -11.08 -5.71
C ALA A 244 -5.05 -10.34 -4.57
N VAL A 245 -5.24 -10.80 -3.34
CA VAL A 245 -4.55 -10.31 -2.13
C VAL A 245 -4.09 -11.50 -1.29
N LEU A 246 -2.79 -11.58 -0.97
CA LEU A 246 -2.25 -12.57 -0.05
C LEU A 246 -1.82 -11.92 1.27
N GLN A 247 -2.48 -12.28 2.34
CA GLN A 247 -2.06 -11.98 3.71
C GLN A 247 -1.23 -13.15 4.25
N VAL A 248 -0.11 -12.87 4.95
CA VAL A 248 0.74 -13.94 5.50
C VAL A 248 0.90 -13.73 6.99
N ARG A 249 0.60 -14.76 7.74
CA ARG A 249 0.80 -14.84 9.18
C ARG A 249 1.73 -16.00 9.50
N THR A 250 2.74 -15.76 10.31
CA THR A 250 3.70 -16.79 10.69
C THR A 250 3.34 -17.30 12.08
N VAL A 251 3.28 -18.63 12.21
CA VAL A 251 3.02 -19.33 13.47
C VAL A 251 4.27 -20.12 13.83
N PRO A 252 4.76 -20.10 15.06
CA PRO A 252 5.87 -20.93 15.52
C PRO A 252 5.54 -22.42 15.42
N GLY A 253 6.57 -23.23 15.15
CA GLY A 253 6.43 -24.68 15.05
C GLY A 253 6.66 -25.19 13.63
N ARG A 254 6.64 -26.52 13.46
CA ARG A 254 6.72 -27.23 12.18
C ARG A 254 5.31 -27.46 11.63
N HIS A 255 5.21 -27.95 10.41
CA HIS A 255 3.92 -28.25 9.76
C HIS A 255 2.93 -29.02 10.65
N LEU A 256 3.38 -30.11 11.27
CA LEU A 256 2.54 -30.93 12.13
C LEU A 256 2.30 -30.31 13.52
N ASP A 257 3.23 -29.47 13.98
CA ASP A 257 3.13 -28.81 15.29
C ASP A 257 1.98 -27.78 15.30
N LEU A 258 1.68 -27.17 14.17
CA LEU A 258 0.58 -26.17 14.06
C LEU A 258 -0.77 -26.71 14.52
N ILE A 259 -0.96 -28.04 14.44
CA ILE A 259 -2.21 -28.71 14.86
C ILE A 259 -2.02 -29.55 16.12
N ARG A 260 -0.84 -30.19 16.29
CA ARG A 260 -0.59 -31.17 17.35
C ARG A 260 -0.04 -30.54 18.62
N ASP A 261 0.88 -29.57 18.50
CA ASP A 261 1.47 -28.91 19.65
C ASP A 261 0.49 -27.87 20.23
N PRO A 262 0.13 -27.94 21.54
CA PRO A 262 -0.81 -27.04 22.15
C PRO A 262 -0.42 -25.55 21.99
N ALA A 263 0.85 -25.19 22.23
CA ALA A 263 1.29 -23.80 22.20
C ALA A 263 1.22 -23.20 20.77
N SER A 264 1.63 -23.96 19.74
CA SER A 264 1.53 -23.57 18.35
C SER A 264 0.08 -23.44 17.88
N ARG A 265 -0.78 -24.36 18.32
CA ARG A 265 -2.21 -24.38 18.02
C ARG A 265 -2.94 -23.21 18.69
N ASP A 266 -2.61 -22.87 19.95
CA ASP A 266 -3.17 -21.72 20.66
C ASP A 266 -2.86 -20.42 19.94
N GLN A 267 -1.62 -20.24 19.48
CA GLN A 267 -1.23 -19.09 18.68
C GLN A 267 -1.93 -19.05 17.31
N LEU A 268 -2.09 -20.20 16.67
CA LEU A 268 -2.82 -20.31 15.40
C LEU A 268 -4.30 -19.93 15.60
N ALA A 269 -4.95 -20.47 16.64
CA ALA A 269 -6.34 -20.16 16.99
C ALA A 269 -6.51 -18.67 17.31
N ALA A 270 -5.58 -18.07 18.07
CA ALA A 270 -5.59 -16.64 18.36
C ALA A 270 -5.45 -15.78 17.09
N GLN A 271 -4.58 -16.17 16.17
CA GLN A 271 -4.42 -15.45 14.90
C GLN A 271 -5.64 -15.58 13.98
N ILE A 272 -6.26 -16.75 13.91
CA ILE A 272 -7.52 -16.95 13.16
C ILE A 272 -8.63 -16.15 13.83
N GLY A 273 -8.76 -16.22 15.18
CA GLY A 273 -9.71 -15.43 15.94
C GLY A 273 -9.57 -13.93 15.68
N GLY A 274 -8.36 -13.40 15.73
CA GLY A 274 -8.09 -12.00 15.41
C GLY A 274 -8.45 -11.60 13.97
N CYS A 275 -8.33 -12.51 12.99
CA CYS A 275 -8.87 -12.28 11.65
C CYS A 275 -10.40 -12.19 11.66
N LEU A 276 -11.06 -13.08 12.38
CA LEU A 276 -12.52 -13.14 12.47
C LEU A 276 -13.09 -11.95 13.25
N ASP A 277 -12.41 -11.50 14.30
CA ASP A 277 -12.81 -10.33 15.09
C ASP A 277 -12.66 -9.04 14.27
N ALA A 278 -11.62 -8.94 13.46
CA ALA A 278 -11.45 -7.83 12.51
C ALA A 278 -12.50 -7.80 11.39
N LEU A 279 -13.17 -8.93 11.13
CA LEU A 279 -14.27 -9.05 10.16
C LEU A 279 -15.65 -8.85 10.82
N SER A 280 -15.73 -8.89 12.16
CA SER A 280 -16.95 -8.53 12.89
C SER A 280 -17.07 -7.02 12.85
N PRO A 281 -18.17 -6.43 12.33
CA PRO A 281 -18.33 -5.00 12.40
C PRO A 281 -18.35 -4.60 13.89
N PRO A 282 -17.62 -3.53 14.29
CA PRO A 282 -17.99 -2.83 15.50
C PRO A 282 -19.47 -2.47 15.36
N ALA A 283 -20.24 -2.52 16.45
CA ALA A 283 -21.68 -2.24 16.49
C ALA A 283 -21.99 -1.09 15.54
N ALA A 284 -22.79 -1.37 14.52
CA ALA A 284 -22.92 -0.58 13.32
C ALA A 284 -23.07 0.92 13.63
N PRO A 285 -22.18 1.78 13.15
CA PRO A 285 -22.60 3.12 12.81
C PRO A 285 -23.63 2.93 11.68
N VAL A 286 -24.78 3.55 11.83
CA VAL A 286 -25.83 3.67 10.83
C VAL A 286 -25.12 3.89 9.48
N ARG A 287 -25.21 2.94 8.53
CA ARG A 287 -24.70 3.16 7.18
C ARG A 287 -25.46 4.37 6.63
N PRO A 288 -24.77 5.43 6.25
CA PRO A 288 -25.40 6.44 5.42
C PRO A 288 -25.88 5.73 4.16
N THR A 289 -27.07 6.05 3.72
CA THR A 289 -27.60 5.61 2.44
C THR A 289 -26.58 5.92 1.35
N GLN A 290 -26.51 5.13 0.29
CA GLN A 290 -25.47 5.19 -0.76
C GLN A 290 -25.29 6.59 -1.40
N ASN A 291 -26.16 7.55 -1.09
CA ASN A 291 -26.10 8.94 -1.53
C ASN A 291 -25.28 9.89 -0.62
N ASP A 292 -24.87 9.46 0.59
CA ASP A 292 -24.23 10.36 1.58
C ASP A 292 -22.72 10.21 1.72
N THR A 293 -22.08 9.29 1.00
CA THR A 293 -20.62 9.08 1.06
C THR A 293 -19.92 10.12 0.17
N PRO A 294 -19.15 11.07 0.73
CA PRO A 294 -18.49 12.09 -0.07
C PRO A 294 -17.47 11.46 -1.02
N ARG A 295 -17.49 11.89 -2.28
CA ARG A 295 -16.58 11.41 -3.32
C ARG A 295 -15.39 12.32 -3.47
N VAL A 296 -14.18 11.75 -3.47
CA VAL A 296 -12.96 12.49 -3.74
C VAL A 296 -12.31 12.01 -5.03
N LEU A 297 -11.95 12.94 -5.91
CA LEU A 297 -11.11 12.69 -7.07
C LEU A 297 -9.68 13.13 -6.77
N ILE A 298 -8.77 12.18 -6.63
CA ILE A 298 -7.35 12.42 -6.49
C ILE A 298 -6.73 12.55 -7.89
N THR A 299 -6.06 13.68 -8.16
CA THR A 299 -5.43 13.93 -9.45
C THR A 299 -3.91 14.03 -9.30
N THR A 300 -3.18 13.27 -10.12
CA THR A 300 -1.71 13.32 -10.15
C THR A 300 -1.17 13.11 -11.57
N THR A 301 -0.12 13.83 -11.92
CA THR A 301 0.63 13.67 -13.16
C THR A 301 1.92 12.86 -12.98
N LEU A 302 2.25 12.54 -11.74
CA LEU A 302 3.48 11.86 -11.31
C LEU A 302 3.16 10.48 -10.72
N ARG A 303 4.18 9.60 -10.64
CA ARG A 303 4.04 8.25 -10.07
C ARG A 303 4.55 8.20 -8.64
N TRP A 304 4.15 9.16 -7.81
CA TRP A 304 4.54 9.20 -6.41
C TRP A 304 3.72 8.23 -5.55
N LEU A 305 4.41 7.51 -4.69
CA LEU A 305 3.76 6.57 -3.78
C LEU A 305 3.03 7.29 -2.64
N SER A 306 3.47 8.51 -2.27
CA SER A 306 2.79 9.37 -1.29
C SER A 306 1.34 9.68 -1.68
N THR A 307 1.02 9.77 -2.99
CA THR A 307 -0.36 9.91 -3.48
C THR A 307 -1.22 8.71 -3.10
N ALA A 308 -0.67 7.51 -3.13
CA ALA A 308 -1.40 6.31 -2.71
C ALA A 308 -1.59 6.25 -1.19
N ARG A 309 -0.63 6.78 -0.41
CA ARG A 309 -0.77 6.93 1.05
C ARG A 309 -1.86 7.92 1.41
N LEU A 310 -1.93 9.05 0.67
CA LEU A 310 -3.00 10.03 0.82
C LEU A 310 -4.38 9.44 0.46
N ALA A 311 -4.47 8.67 -0.63
CA ALA A 311 -5.71 8.00 -1.04
C ALA A 311 -6.24 7.04 0.04
N LEU A 312 -5.33 6.30 0.70
CA LEU A 312 -5.69 5.45 1.82
C LEU A 312 -6.29 6.27 2.97
N ALA A 313 -5.68 7.39 3.33
CA ALA A 313 -6.17 8.25 4.40
C ALA A 313 -7.56 8.85 4.09
N PHE A 314 -7.85 9.18 2.82
CA PHE A 314 -9.21 9.56 2.38
C PHE A 314 -10.21 8.41 2.53
N SER A 315 -9.83 7.20 2.13
CA SER A 315 -10.67 6.00 2.31
C SER A 315 -10.97 5.72 3.78
N GLU A 316 -9.96 5.84 4.66
CA GLU A 316 -10.11 5.69 6.12
C GLU A 316 -10.99 6.77 6.75
N ALA A 317 -10.99 7.98 6.16
CA ALA A 317 -11.87 9.07 6.57
C ALA A 317 -13.32 8.92 6.03
N GLY A 318 -13.62 7.84 5.31
CA GLY A 318 -14.95 7.51 4.82
C GLY A 318 -15.30 8.11 3.47
N PHE A 319 -14.31 8.51 2.65
CA PHE A 319 -14.55 8.96 1.28
C PHE A 319 -14.61 7.79 0.29
N ALA A 320 -15.47 7.89 -0.71
CA ALA A 320 -15.35 7.11 -1.92
C ALA A 320 -14.23 7.72 -2.80
N VAL A 321 -13.14 6.98 -2.97
CA VAL A 321 -11.92 7.48 -3.63
C VAL A 321 -11.90 7.06 -5.09
N GLU A 322 -11.79 8.04 -6.00
CA GLU A 322 -11.44 7.84 -7.40
C GLU A 322 -10.14 8.57 -7.75
N ALA A 323 -9.47 8.15 -8.82
CA ALA A 323 -8.18 8.73 -9.17
C ALA A 323 -7.98 8.97 -10.66
N LEU A 324 -7.41 10.13 -11.03
CA LEU A 324 -6.85 10.41 -12.34
C LEU A 324 -5.32 10.35 -12.23
N CYS A 325 -4.70 9.35 -12.84
CA CYS A 325 -3.26 9.11 -12.68
C CYS A 325 -2.61 8.51 -13.93
N PRO A 326 -1.27 8.60 -14.08
CA PRO A 326 -0.55 7.96 -15.16
C PRO A 326 -0.72 6.44 -15.15
N GLY A 327 -0.77 5.82 -16.34
CA GLY A 327 -0.91 4.37 -16.46
C GLY A 327 0.15 3.60 -15.67
N GLY A 328 -0.26 2.56 -14.93
CA GLY A 328 0.63 1.78 -14.05
C GLY A 328 1.00 2.46 -12.73
N HIS A 329 0.27 3.52 -12.33
CA HIS A 329 0.41 4.13 -11.01
C HIS A 329 -0.01 3.15 -9.90
N ALA A 330 0.55 3.30 -8.70
CA ALA A 330 0.20 2.48 -7.53
C ALA A 330 -1.31 2.47 -7.23
N LEU A 331 -2.00 3.60 -7.40
CA LEU A 331 -3.45 3.75 -7.19
C LEU A 331 -4.29 2.72 -7.95
N SER A 332 -3.88 2.33 -9.17
CA SER A 332 -4.62 1.35 -9.97
C SER A 332 -4.52 -0.11 -9.46
N LYS A 333 -3.76 -0.34 -8.39
CA LYS A 333 -3.52 -1.64 -7.78
C LYS A 333 -4.10 -1.75 -6.36
N LEU A 334 -4.85 -0.74 -5.93
CA LEU A 334 -5.35 -0.63 -4.56
C LEU A 334 -6.86 -0.76 -4.55
N ALA A 335 -7.38 -1.76 -3.84
CA ALA A 335 -8.81 -2.11 -3.82
C ALA A 335 -9.72 -1.02 -3.21
N PHE A 336 -9.17 -0.15 -2.35
CA PHE A 336 -9.92 0.97 -1.78
C PHE A 336 -10.07 2.17 -2.73
N VAL A 337 -9.42 2.14 -3.90
CA VAL A 337 -9.64 3.10 -4.99
C VAL A 337 -10.68 2.50 -5.93
N GLY A 338 -11.87 3.06 -5.94
CA GLY A 338 -13.02 2.51 -6.66
C GLY A 338 -12.78 2.49 -8.18
N ARG A 339 -12.39 3.62 -8.77
CA ARG A 339 -12.09 3.74 -10.19
C ARG A 339 -10.82 4.54 -10.45
N THR A 340 -9.99 4.06 -11.37
CA THR A 340 -8.83 4.82 -11.84
C THR A 340 -9.01 5.21 -13.31
N HIS A 341 -8.85 6.51 -13.57
CA HIS A 341 -8.90 7.11 -14.90
C HIS A 341 -7.48 7.36 -15.39
N ARG A 342 -7.23 7.09 -16.66
CA ARG A 342 -5.89 7.25 -17.23
C ARG A 342 -5.60 8.71 -17.58
N PHE A 343 -4.59 9.29 -16.94
CA PHE A 343 -4.06 10.60 -17.30
C PHE A 343 -3.41 10.55 -18.69
N SER A 344 -3.69 11.58 -19.52
CA SER A 344 -3.07 11.77 -20.84
C SER A 344 -2.19 13.01 -20.82
N ALA A 345 -0.89 12.84 -21.03
CA ALA A 345 0.04 13.97 -21.14
C ALA A 345 -0.14 14.79 -22.43
N LEU A 346 -0.71 14.19 -23.48
CA LEU A 346 -0.97 14.86 -24.77
C LEU A 346 -2.25 15.69 -24.77
N SER A 347 -3.22 15.33 -23.94
CA SER A 347 -4.51 16.04 -23.81
C SER A 347 -4.97 16.11 -22.34
N PRO A 348 -4.17 16.78 -21.46
CA PRO A 348 -4.39 16.73 -20.02
C PRO A 348 -5.72 17.35 -19.60
N LEU A 349 -6.09 18.51 -20.12
CA LEU A 349 -7.32 19.19 -19.76
C LEU A 349 -8.57 18.41 -20.19
N ARG A 350 -8.51 17.75 -21.37
CA ARG A 350 -9.59 16.89 -21.84
C ARG A 350 -9.75 15.64 -20.97
N ALA A 351 -8.64 15.01 -20.57
CA ALA A 351 -8.67 13.87 -19.67
C ALA A 351 -9.23 14.26 -18.30
N LEU A 352 -8.82 15.40 -17.76
CA LEU A 352 -9.28 15.93 -16.49
C LEU A 352 -10.78 16.23 -16.53
N ARG A 353 -11.27 16.98 -17.54
CA ARG A 353 -12.71 17.30 -17.70
C ARG A 353 -13.56 16.03 -17.78
N ARG A 354 -13.21 15.09 -18.68
CA ARG A 354 -13.94 13.82 -18.82
C ARG A 354 -14.01 13.02 -17.52
N THR A 355 -12.92 13.05 -16.74
CA THR A 355 -12.87 12.35 -15.45
C THR A 355 -13.78 13.02 -14.44
N ILE A 356 -13.74 14.34 -14.32
CA ILE A 356 -14.61 15.07 -13.40
C ILE A 356 -16.08 14.86 -13.76
N ASP A 357 -16.43 14.94 -15.05
CA ASP A 357 -17.79 14.70 -15.55
C ASP A 357 -18.25 13.26 -15.25
N ALA A 358 -17.36 12.27 -15.34
CA ALA A 358 -17.67 10.85 -15.12
C ALA A 358 -17.83 10.46 -13.64
N CYS A 359 -17.07 11.06 -12.73
CA CYS A 359 -17.11 10.73 -11.30
C CYS A 359 -17.91 11.69 -10.45
N ALA A 360 -18.23 12.89 -10.95
CA ALA A 360 -18.97 13.94 -10.23
C ALA A 360 -18.49 14.06 -8.75
N PRO A 361 -17.20 14.36 -8.49
CA PRO A 361 -16.64 14.36 -7.15
C PRO A 361 -17.13 15.54 -6.31
N ASP A 362 -17.27 15.35 -5.00
CA ASP A 362 -17.54 16.43 -4.05
C ASP A 362 -16.30 17.27 -3.80
N LEU A 363 -15.11 16.63 -3.90
CA LEU A 363 -13.81 17.26 -3.71
C LEU A 363 -12.81 16.80 -4.75
N ILE A 364 -12.04 17.71 -5.34
CA ILE A 364 -10.91 17.41 -6.24
C ILE A 364 -9.62 17.75 -5.50
N VAL A 365 -8.70 16.78 -5.43
CA VAL A 365 -7.43 16.92 -4.69
C VAL A 365 -6.25 16.75 -5.64
N PRO A 366 -5.61 17.86 -6.07
CA PRO A 366 -4.35 17.78 -6.79
C PRO A 366 -3.21 17.35 -5.85
N CYS A 367 -2.36 16.41 -6.32
CA CYS A 367 -1.25 15.87 -5.55
C CYS A 367 0.13 16.31 -6.07
N ASP A 368 0.16 17.11 -7.13
CA ASP A 368 1.37 17.75 -7.66
C ASP A 368 1.03 19.10 -8.29
N ASP A 369 2.04 19.97 -8.43
CA ASP A 369 1.87 21.35 -8.92
C ASP A 369 1.32 21.42 -10.35
N ARG A 370 1.62 20.41 -11.16
CA ARG A 370 1.11 20.33 -12.54
C ARG A 370 -0.38 19.99 -12.54
N ALA A 371 -0.82 19.07 -11.69
CA ALA A 371 -2.24 18.75 -11.52
C ALA A 371 -3.03 19.98 -11.04
N ALA A 372 -2.51 20.74 -10.06
CA ALA A 372 -3.11 21.97 -9.59
C ALA A 372 -3.20 23.02 -10.73
N ARG A 373 -2.09 23.24 -11.46
CA ARG A 373 -2.06 24.16 -12.61
C ARG A 373 -3.04 23.76 -13.71
N GLN A 374 -3.21 22.48 -13.98
CA GLN A 374 -4.17 21.99 -14.98
C GLN A 374 -5.62 22.25 -14.57
N LEU A 375 -5.95 22.16 -13.27
CA LEU A 375 -7.26 22.57 -12.75
C LEU A 375 -7.48 24.07 -12.93
N HIS A 376 -6.47 24.90 -12.64
CA HIS A 376 -6.55 26.34 -12.89
C HIS A 376 -6.75 26.66 -14.38
N GLN A 377 -6.00 25.99 -15.27
CA GLN A 377 -6.13 26.14 -16.71
C GLN A 377 -7.50 25.69 -17.24
N LEU A 378 -8.00 24.55 -16.72
CA LEU A 378 -9.32 24.05 -17.06
C LEU A 378 -10.40 25.09 -16.67
N HIS A 379 -10.33 25.61 -15.45
CA HIS A 379 -11.24 26.65 -14.96
C HIS A 379 -11.22 27.89 -15.86
N ALA A 380 -10.05 28.41 -16.20
CA ALA A 380 -9.88 29.59 -17.03
C ALA A 380 -10.37 29.42 -18.48
N GLY A 381 -10.28 28.18 -19.01
CA GLY A 381 -10.68 27.85 -20.38
C GLY A 381 -12.17 27.52 -20.56
N LEU A 382 -12.98 27.53 -19.49
CA LEU A 382 -14.41 27.24 -19.58
C LEU A 382 -15.18 28.47 -20.13
N ALA A 383 -16.09 28.25 -21.08
CA ALA A 383 -16.90 29.30 -21.69
C ALA A 383 -17.84 29.96 -20.66
N ALA A 384 -18.00 31.24 -20.76
CA ALA A 384 -19.02 31.97 -19.98
C ALA A 384 -20.43 31.69 -20.54
N GLY A 385 -21.42 31.48 -19.64
CA GLY A 385 -22.81 31.26 -20.05
C GLY A 385 -23.24 29.82 -20.28
N ASP A 386 -22.32 28.85 -20.33
CA ASP A 386 -22.66 27.42 -20.38
C ASP A 386 -22.95 26.90 -18.95
N PRO A 387 -24.17 26.35 -18.69
CA PRO A 387 -24.54 25.82 -17.37
C PRO A 387 -23.61 24.71 -16.90
N ALA A 388 -23.18 23.78 -17.80
CA ALA A 388 -22.25 22.70 -17.46
C ALA A 388 -20.85 23.25 -17.13
N ALA A 389 -20.39 24.27 -17.85
CA ALA A 389 -19.15 24.98 -17.53
C ALA A 389 -19.24 25.71 -16.18
N SER A 390 -20.38 26.29 -15.86
CA SER A 390 -20.63 26.97 -14.57
C SER A 390 -20.60 26.00 -13.40
N ALA A 391 -21.20 24.82 -13.53
CA ALA A 391 -21.16 23.77 -12.52
C ALA A 391 -19.71 23.28 -12.28
N LEU A 392 -18.96 23.03 -13.35
CA LEU A 392 -17.56 22.62 -13.27
C LEU A 392 -16.66 23.70 -12.64
N ARG A 393 -16.88 24.98 -12.98
CA ARG A 393 -16.20 26.12 -12.32
C ARG A 393 -16.46 26.12 -10.81
N ALA A 394 -17.73 26.01 -10.40
CA ALA A 394 -18.10 25.97 -8.99
C ALA A 394 -17.46 24.79 -8.25
N GLN A 395 -17.37 23.63 -8.90
CA GLN A 395 -16.74 22.44 -8.34
C GLN A 395 -15.22 22.61 -8.15
N ILE A 396 -14.51 23.19 -9.13
CA ILE A 396 -13.09 23.50 -9.01
C ILE A 396 -12.87 24.56 -7.93
N ALA A 397 -13.67 25.64 -7.91
CA ALA A 397 -13.60 26.69 -6.90
C ALA A 397 -13.87 26.15 -5.48
N ARG A 398 -14.85 25.28 -5.32
CA ARG A 398 -15.12 24.61 -4.03
C ARG A 398 -13.91 23.81 -3.54
N SER A 399 -13.18 23.17 -4.45
CA SER A 399 -12.07 22.28 -4.14
C SER A 399 -10.74 22.99 -3.90
N LEU A 400 -10.50 24.15 -4.54
CA LEU A 400 -9.21 24.86 -4.51
C LEU A 400 -9.29 26.26 -3.90
N GLY A 401 -10.49 26.84 -3.82
CA GLY A 401 -10.73 28.19 -3.31
C GLY A 401 -11.06 29.20 -4.38
N ASP A 402 -10.86 30.49 -4.06
CA ASP A 402 -11.21 31.60 -4.92
C ASP A 402 -10.37 31.64 -6.19
N THR A 403 -11.03 31.50 -7.31
CA THR A 403 -10.39 31.40 -8.64
C THR A 403 -9.70 32.69 -9.07
N SER A 404 -10.07 33.82 -8.51
CA SER A 404 -9.39 35.11 -8.75
C SER A 404 -7.96 35.12 -8.20
N GLN A 405 -7.66 34.26 -7.25
CA GLN A 405 -6.34 34.12 -6.63
C GLN A 405 -5.42 33.10 -7.38
N PHE A 406 -5.94 32.34 -8.35
CA PHE A 406 -5.15 31.34 -9.07
C PHE A 406 -3.89 31.90 -9.76
N PRO A 407 -3.90 33.10 -10.39
CA PRO A 407 -2.68 33.67 -10.96
C PRO A 407 -1.59 33.95 -9.90
N ILE A 408 -1.99 34.37 -8.70
CA ILE A 408 -1.05 34.62 -7.58
C ILE A 408 -0.42 33.33 -7.10
N LEU A 409 -1.21 32.25 -6.98
CA LEU A 409 -0.75 30.93 -6.55
C LEU A 409 0.23 30.26 -7.52
N GLN A 410 0.28 30.72 -8.79
CA GLN A 410 1.21 30.20 -9.79
C GLN A 410 2.59 30.85 -9.73
N SER A 411 2.75 31.97 -9.04
CA SER A 411 3.99 32.72 -8.92
C SER A 411 4.47 32.77 -7.46
N ARG A 412 5.61 32.12 -7.20
CA ARG A 412 6.20 32.10 -5.84
C ARG A 412 6.51 33.51 -5.34
N ALA A 413 7.06 34.37 -6.20
CA ALA A 413 7.42 35.73 -5.83
C ALA A 413 6.18 36.56 -5.46
N HIS A 414 5.11 36.52 -6.26
CA HIS A 414 3.87 37.25 -6.01
C HIS A 414 3.18 36.76 -4.72
N MET A 415 3.15 35.44 -4.53
CA MET A 415 2.54 34.82 -3.35
C MET A 415 3.29 35.21 -2.06
N LEU A 416 4.62 35.21 -2.07
CA LEU A 416 5.43 35.63 -0.92
C LEU A 416 5.32 37.15 -0.68
N ALA A 417 5.27 37.97 -1.73
CA ALA A 417 5.03 39.40 -1.57
C ALA A 417 3.68 39.69 -0.89
N LEU A 418 2.62 38.97 -1.32
CA LEU A 418 1.29 39.10 -0.69
C LEU A 418 1.34 38.66 0.79
N SER A 419 2.02 37.59 1.12
CA SER A 419 2.14 37.11 2.50
C SER A 419 2.82 38.14 3.43
N GLN A 420 3.75 38.94 2.90
CA GLN A 420 4.38 40.03 3.66
C GLN A 420 3.36 41.14 4.01
N VAL A 421 2.46 41.47 3.09
CA VAL A 421 1.39 42.47 3.34
C VAL A 421 0.49 42.00 4.48
N GLU A 422 0.29 40.71 4.62
CA GLU A 422 -0.47 40.12 5.72
C GLU A 422 0.37 39.99 7.02
N GLY A 423 1.61 40.50 7.05
CA GLY A 423 2.50 40.42 8.19
C GLY A 423 3.01 38.99 8.49
N VAL A 424 3.14 38.17 7.47
CA VAL A 424 3.79 36.84 7.57
C VAL A 424 5.27 37.02 7.28
N ARG A 425 6.12 36.55 8.21
CA ARG A 425 7.58 36.62 8.06
C ARG A 425 8.04 35.77 6.88
N ARG A 426 8.84 36.36 6.02
CA ARG A 426 9.45 35.70 4.86
C ARG A 426 10.86 36.24 4.58
N PRO A 427 11.74 35.49 3.94
CA PRO A 427 12.98 36.04 3.40
C PRO A 427 12.70 36.95 2.21
N GLN A 428 13.53 37.96 2.00
CA GLN A 428 13.45 38.77 0.78
C GLN A 428 13.49 37.85 -0.45
N THR A 429 12.49 37.99 -1.33
CA THR A 429 12.32 37.12 -2.50
C THR A 429 11.77 37.96 -3.66
N ASP A 430 12.43 37.87 -4.80
CA ASP A 430 12.02 38.59 -6.02
C ASP A 430 12.11 37.68 -7.24
N GLY A 431 11.25 37.91 -8.22
CA GLY A 431 11.36 37.30 -9.55
C GLY A 431 12.49 37.96 -10.33
N VAL A 432 13.21 37.19 -11.14
CA VAL A 432 14.28 37.72 -12.01
C VAL A 432 14.08 37.20 -13.44
N ALA A 433 14.06 38.12 -14.39
CA ALA A 433 13.88 37.82 -15.82
C ALA A 433 15.20 37.65 -16.57
N SER A 434 16.30 38.23 -16.05
CA SER A 434 17.62 38.20 -16.69
C SER A 434 18.73 37.89 -15.67
N LEU A 435 19.92 37.50 -16.21
CA LEU A 435 21.12 37.32 -15.38
C LEU A 435 21.55 38.65 -14.72
N ASP A 436 21.42 39.76 -15.45
CA ASP A 436 21.79 41.08 -14.94
C ASP A 436 20.90 41.51 -13.76
N GLU A 437 19.61 41.25 -13.82
CA GLU A 437 18.71 41.47 -12.69
C GLU A 437 19.06 40.60 -11.48
N LEU A 438 19.42 39.34 -11.73
CA LEU A 438 19.91 38.44 -10.66
C LEU A 438 21.17 38.99 -10.01
N LEU A 439 22.15 39.42 -10.81
CA LEU A 439 23.42 39.94 -10.29
C LEU A 439 23.23 41.28 -9.57
N ALA A 440 22.35 42.16 -10.06
CA ALA A 440 21.98 43.39 -9.37
C ALA A 440 21.32 43.09 -8.02
N TRP A 441 20.42 42.12 -7.98
CA TRP A 441 19.78 41.69 -6.72
C TRP A 441 20.81 41.15 -5.72
N LEU A 442 21.75 40.28 -6.17
CA LEU A 442 22.82 39.73 -5.35
C LEU A 442 23.80 40.82 -4.86
N GLY A 443 24.05 41.83 -5.69
CA GLY A 443 24.84 43.01 -5.29
C GLY A 443 24.21 43.80 -4.14
N ARG A 444 22.85 43.83 -4.09
CA ARG A 444 22.11 44.55 -3.06
C ARG A 444 21.91 43.75 -1.79
N PHE A 445 21.62 42.45 -1.87
CA PHE A 445 21.21 41.61 -0.74
C PHE A 445 22.29 40.64 -0.26
N GLY A 446 23.37 40.45 -1.05
CA GLY A 446 24.51 39.63 -0.72
C GLY A 446 24.33 38.13 -0.88
N PHE A 447 25.32 37.40 -0.40
CA PHE A 447 25.36 35.93 -0.36
C PHE A 447 25.36 35.43 1.12
N PRO A 448 24.93 34.18 1.36
CA PRO A 448 24.38 33.21 0.39
C PRO A 448 22.96 33.56 -0.02
N ALA A 449 22.56 33.07 -1.24
CA ALA A 449 21.20 33.23 -1.75
C ALA A 449 20.68 31.93 -2.33
N VAL A 450 19.38 31.83 -2.53
CA VAL A 450 18.70 30.65 -3.08
C VAL A 450 18.04 31.02 -4.40
N ILE A 451 18.43 30.38 -5.50
CA ILE A 451 17.80 30.54 -6.80
C ILE A 451 16.84 29.37 -7.02
N LYS A 452 15.60 29.70 -7.38
CA LYS A 452 14.52 28.70 -7.55
C LYS A 452 13.80 28.87 -8.87
N THR A 453 13.29 27.76 -9.45
CA THR A 453 12.38 27.83 -10.60
C THR A 453 10.96 27.42 -10.20
N ASP A 454 9.97 28.11 -10.74
CA ASP A 454 8.57 27.77 -10.52
C ASP A 454 8.21 26.45 -11.23
N GLY A 455 7.32 25.65 -10.58
CA GLY A 455 6.88 24.37 -11.12
C GLY A 455 7.93 23.25 -11.06
N SER A 456 9.01 23.42 -10.31
CA SER A 456 9.96 22.37 -9.97
C SER A 456 9.58 21.71 -8.64
N TRP A 457 9.93 20.43 -8.46
CA TRP A 457 9.66 19.66 -7.26
C TRP A 457 10.86 18.82 -6.83
N GLY A 458 10.88 18.40 -5.56
CA GLY A 458 11.91 17.51 -5.01
C GLY A 458 13.31 18.09 -5.00
N GLY A 459 13.42 19.41 -4.97
CA GLY A 459 14.72 20.13 -4.90
C GLY A 459 15.47 20.26 -6.24
N GLU A 460 14.98 19.67 -7.34
CA GLU A 460 15.68 19.73 -8.66
C GLU A 460 15.78 21.16 -9.22
N GLY A 461 14.88 22.05 -8.83
CA GLY A 461 14.83 23.46 -9.28
C GLY A 461 15.34 24.44 -8.24
N VAL A 462 16.13 24.02 -7.27
CA VAL A 462 16.66 24.87 -6.18
C VAL A 462 18.19 24.81 -6.16
N CYS A 463 18.84 25.97 -6.07
CA CYS A 463 20.27 26.09 -5.90
C CYS A 463 20.59 27.10 -4.82
N VAL A 464 21.36 26.69 -3.82
CA VAL A 464 22.00 27.61 -2.89
C VAL A 464 23.31 28.09 -3.55
N VAL A 465 23.52 29.39 -3.63
CA VAL A 465 24.69 30.01 -4.25
C VAL A 465 25.41 30.87 -3.24
N ARG A 466 26.75 30.75 -3.18
CA ARG A 466 27.62 31.40 -2.20
C ARG A 466 28.52 32.48 -2.79
N ASN A 467 28.56 32.53 -4.13
CA ASN A 467 29.37 33.50 -4.87
C ASN A 467 28.75 33.75 -6.26
N ARG A 468 29.31 34.75 -6.95
CA ARG A 468 28.88 35.19 -8.28
C ARG A 468 28.94 34.06 -9.32
N ASP A 469 30.00 33.29 -9.34
CA ASP A 469 30.20 32.24 -10.33
C ASP A 469 29.18 31.08 -10.15
N GLU A 470 28.88 30.73 -8.91
CA GLU A 470 27.81 29.77 -8.62
C GLU A 470 26.46 30.30 -9.08
N ALA A 471 26.18 31.59 -8.89
CA ALA A 471 24.92 32.21 -9.31
C ALA A 471 24.75 32.20 -10.84
N VAL A 472 25.82 32.55 -11.59
CA VAL A 472 25.83 32.49 -13.06
C VAL A 472 25.56 31.08 -13.57
N ARG A 473 26.26 30.08 -13.03
CA ARG A 473 26.06 28.66 -13.39
C ARG A 473 24.64 28.17 -13.03
N ALA A 474 24.14 28.54 -11.86
CA ALA A 474 22.81 28.18 -11.41
C ALA A 474 21.73 28.79 -12.31
N TYR A 475 21.83 30.09 -12.64
CA TYR A 475 20.90 30.76 -13.53
C TYR A 475 20.87 30.12 -14.94
N ALA A 476 22.05 29.90 -15.54
CA ALA A 476 22.16 29.26 -16.85
C ALA A 476 21.52 27.85 -16.86
N ARG A 477 21.58 27.12 -15.73
CA ARG A 477 20.97 25.81 -15.56
C ARG A 477 19.45 25.88 -15.41
N LEU A 478 18.95 26.86 -14.64
CA LEU A 478 17.57 26.95 -14.17
C LEU A 478 16.67 27.77 -15.11
N ALA A 479 17.18 28.83 -15.76
CA ALA A 479 16.43 29.69 -16.65
C ALA A 479 16.30 29.15 -18.09
N GLY A 480 17.08 28.11 -18.44
CA GLY A 480 17.07 27.53 -19.76
C GLY A 480 15.89 26.57 -19.99
N PRO A 481 15.52 26.32 -21.26
CA PRO A 481 14.54 25.33 -21.62
C PRO A 481 15.00 23.92 -21.21
N PRO A 482 14.06 22.96 -21.04
CA PRO A 482 14.42 21.59 -20.67
C PRO A 482 15.45 20.98 -21.62
N ARG A 483 16.58 20.47 -21.09
CA ARG A 483 17.62 19.83 -21.89
C ARG A 483 17.15 18.47 -22.43
N LEU A 484 17.56 18.11 -23.65
CA LEU A 484 17.22 16.83 -24.28
C LEU A 484 17.59 15.62 -23.39
N ALA A 485 18.77 15.65 -22.76
CA ALA A 485 19.19 14.60 -21.84
C ALA A 485 18.22 14.41 -20.65
N ARG A 486 17.65 15.51 -20.13
CA ARG A 486 16.63 15.47 -19.08
C ARG A 486 15.31 14.89 -19.59
N LEU A 487 14.92 15.25 -20.82
CA LEU A 487 13.73 14.68 -21.48
C LEU A 487 13.89 13.17 -21.66
N ILE A 488 15.02 12.71 -22.20
CA ILE A 488 15.32 11.28 -22.41
C ILE A 488 15.33 10.54 -21.06
N LYS A 489 16.01 11.08 -20.06
CA LYS A 489 16.01 10.49 -18.70
C LYS A 489 14.58 10.33 -18.16
N ARG A 490 13.75 11.37 -18.24
CA ARG A 490 12.36 11.34 -17.77
C ARG A 490 11.50 10.35 -18.56
N LEU A 491 11.71 10.28 -19.88
CA LEU A 491 10.98 9.36 -20.74
C LEU A 491 11.31 7.89 -20.42
N LEU A 492 12.61 7.58 -20.32
CA LEU A 492 13.06 6.18 -20.15
C LEU A 492 12.90 5.69 -18.71
N LEU A 493 13.27 6.51 -17.72
CA LEU A 493 13.27 6.09 -16.31
C LEU A 493 11.91 6.29 -15.63
N ASP A 494 11.31 7.46 -15.84
CA ASP A 494 10.08 7.83 -15.16
C ASP A 494 8.83 7.56 -16.01
N ARG A 495 9.02 7.24 -17.31
CA ARG A 495 7.97 7.12 -18.33
C ARG A 495 7.07 8.37 -18.32
N ASP A 496 7.68 9.53 -18.16
CA ASP A 496 7.02 10.84 -18.04
C ASP A 496 7.15 11.62 -19.33
N LEU A 497 6.05 11.74 -20.09
CA LEU A 497 5.93 12.49 -21.35
C LEU A 497 5.68 13.98 -21.12
N ASN A 498 5.49 14.43 -19.89
CA ASN A 498 5.06 15.80 -19.60
C ASN A 498 6.10 16.88 -19.93
N LEU A 499 7.38 16.51 -20.09
CA LEU A 499 8.41 17.44 -20.52
C LEU A 499 8.49 17.61 -22.05
N LEU A 500 7.80 16.76 -22.83
CA LEU A 500 7.86 16.82 -24.29
C LEU A 500 7.30 18.14 -24.84
N GLY A 501 6.13 18.56 -24.38
CA GLY A 501 5.51 19.83 -24.78
C GLY A 501 6.38 21.05 -24.44
N PRO A 502 6.79 21.26 -23.18
CA PRO A 502 7.71 22.34 -22.80
C PRO A 502 9.03 22.32 -23.57
N TRP A 503 9.59 21.14 -23.86
CA TRP A 503 10.81 21.01 -24.64
C TRP A 503 10.61 21.43 -26.11
N LEU A 504 9.51 21.00 -26.74
CA LEU A 504 9.18 21.40 -28.14
C LEU A 504 8.92 22.88 -28.25
N ARG A 505 8.24 23.51 -27.31
CA ARG A 505 7.96 24.95 -27.31
C ARG A 505 9.12 25.80 -26.80
N ARG A 506 10.21 25.17 -26.33
CA ARG A 506 11.34 25.84 -25.67
C ARG A 506 10.90 26.72 -24.49
N ASP A 507 9.91 26.27 -23.74
CA ASP A 507 9.37 27.01 -22.58
C ASP A 507 10.51 27.29 -21.58
N ARG A 508 10.61 28.55 -21.15
CA ARG A 508 11.54 28.97 -20.10
C ARG A 508 10.79 29.10 -18.80
N PRO A 509 11.22 28.42 -17.72
CA PRO A 509 10.58 28.54 -16.43
C PRO A 509 10.89 29.93 -15.82
N SER A 510 9.94 30.46 -15.03
CA SER A 510 10.19 31.65 -14.21
C SER A 510 11.22 31.33 -13.13
N VAL A 511 12.15 32.28 -12.94
CA VAL A 511 13.20 32.18 -11.91
C VAL A 511 12.94 33.19 -10.82
N SER A 512 13.12 32.80 -9.57
CA SER A 512 13.11 33.66 -8.41
C SER A 512 14.42 33.54 -7.62
N VAL A 513 14.83 34.63 -6.98
CA VAL A 513 15.95 34.67 -6.06
C VAL A 513 15.45 35.01 -4.67
N GLN A 514 15.99 34.34 -3.66
CA GLN A 514 15.57 34.47 -2.29
C GLN A 514 16.80 34.56 -1.39
N ARG A 515 16.76 35.44 -0.36
CA ARG A 515 17.78 35.49 0.67
C ARG A 515 17.83 34.14 1.43
N PHE A 516 19.02 33.64 1.65
CA PHE A 516 19.21 32.41 2.41
C PHE A 516 18.90 32.66 3.89
N VAL A 517 18.12 31.77 4.51
CA VAL A 517 17.86 31.75 5.95
C VAL A 517 18.53 30.50 6.51
N PRO A 518 19.55 30.64 7.37
CA PRO A 518 20.11 29.51 8.10
C PRO A 518 19.07 28.95 9.05
N GLY A 519 18.83 27.64 9.03
CA GLY A 519 17.82 27.06 9.91
C GLY A 519 17.33 25.69 9.47
N ARG A 520 16.26 25.25 10.09
CA ARG A 520 15.69 23.91 9.91
C ARG A 520 14.42 23.97 9.06
N PRO A 521 14.32 23.14 8.01
CA PRO A 521 13.12 23.08 7.20
C PRO A 521 11.91 22.58 8.01
N ALA A 522 10.78 23.23 7.84
CA ALA A 522 9.52 22.84 8.44
C ALA A 522 8.38 22.97 7.43
N ASN A 523 7.28 22.25 7.66
CA ASN A 523 6.11 22.26 6.78
C ASN A 523 4.82 22.28 7.58
N VAL A 524 3.82 23.02 7.08
CA VAL A 524 2.43 22.91 7.50
C VAL A 524 1.65 22.26 6.38
N ALA A 525 0.99 21.15 6.66
CA ALA A 525 -0.09 20.59 5.86
C ALA A 525 -1.43 21.03 6.46
N ALA A 526 -2.24 21.75 5.70
CA ALA A 526 -3.50 22.30 6.16
C ALA A 526 -4.68 21.82 5.31
N ALA A 527 -5.81 21.60 5.98
CA ALA A 527 -7.13 21.52 5.36
C ALA A 527 -7.81 22.87 5.49
N CYS A 528 -8.25 23.42 4.37
CA CYS A 528 -8.89 24.73 4.31
C CYS A 528 -10.28 24.63 3.68
N TRP A 529 -11.17 25.53 4.07
CA TRP A 529 -12.48 25.67 3.46
C TRP A 529 -12.88 27.14 3.37
N ARG A 530 -12.97 27.65 2.14
CA ARG A 530 -13.34 29.07 1.85
C ARG A 530 -12.50 30.07 2.64
N GLY A 531 -11.22 29.82 2.82
CA GLY A 531 -10.30 30.69 3.55
C GLY A 531 -10.16 30.39 5.04
N GLU A 532 -10.95 29.50 5.59
CA GLU A 532 -10.81 29.05 6.98
C GLU A 532 -9.97 27.79 7.06
N VAL A 533 -9.08 27.70 8.05
CA VAL A 533 -8.28 26.52 8.33
C VAL A 533 -9.07 25.60 9.27
N LEU A 534 -9.39 24.41 8.78
CA LEU A 534 -10.13 23.39 9.52
C LEU A 534 -9.24 22.56 10.45
N ALA A 535 -8.07 22.17 9.97
CA ALA A 535 -7.08 21.39 10.72
C ALA A 535 -5.69 21.57 10.12
N ILE A 536 -4.66 21.41 10.95
CA ILE A 536 -3.25 21.59 10.59
C ILE A 536 -2.41 20.43 11.13
N THR A 537 -1.47 19.97 10.30
CA THR A 537 -0.32 19.17 10.74
C THR A 537 0.94 19.97 10.51
N ALA A 538 1.66 20.32 11.57
CA ALA A 538 2.93 21.01 11.49
C ALA A 538 4.08 20.03 11.82
N VAL A 539 5.13 20.03 10.99
CA VAL A 539 6.29 19.16 11.14
C VAL A 539 7.60 19.90 10.86
N GLU A 540 8.64 19.52 11.56
CA GLU A 540 10.04 19.87 11.30
C GLU A 540 10.73 18.70 10.60
N ALA A 541 11.52 18.95 9.57
CA ALA A 541 12.27 17.93 8.86
C ALA A 541 13.56 17.57 9.63
N ILE A 542 13.66 16.33 10.10
CA ILE A 542 14.84 15.80 10.78
C ILE A 542 15.82 15.19 9.77
N ARG A 543 15.30 14.56 8.71
CA ARG A 543 16.10 14.02 7.58
C ARG A 543 15.40 14.32 6.27
N THR A 544 16.18 14.58 5.26
CA THR A 544 15.73 14.87 3.89
C THR A 544 16.42 13.95 2.88
N ALA A 545 15.83 13.79 1.72
CA ALA A 545 16.41 13.07 0.58
C ALA A 545 17.41 13.98 -0.17
N GLY A 546 18.57 14.23 0.42
CA GLY A 546 19.58 15.19 -0.04
C GLY A 546 19.34 16.61 0.50
N ALA A 547 20.26 17.53 0.21
CA ALA A 547 20.29 18.87 0.81
C ALA A 547 19.02 19.72 0.56
N THR A 548 18.33 19.52 -0.56
CA THR A 548 17.12 20.27 -0.95
C THR A 548 15.93 19.38 -1.24
N GLY A 549 16.03 18.08 -0.89
CA GLY A 549 15.01 17.08 -1.16
C GLY A 549 13.84 17.10 -0.16
N HIS A 550 12.83 16.26 -0.43
CA HIS A 550 11.69 16.09 0.48
C HIS A 550 12.11 15.44 1.80
N ALA A 551 11.38 15.74 2.87
CA ALA A 551 11.59 15.12 4.17
C ALA A 551 11.32 13.61 4.13
N THR A 552 12.17 12.83 4.82
CA THR A 552 12.04 11.38 4.98
C THR A 552 11.81 10.99 6.44
N VAL A 553 12.29 11.81 7.38
CA VAL A 553 11.97 11.74 8.80
C VAL A 553 11.54 13.12 9.26
N VAL A 554 10.41 13.17 9.95
CA VAL A 554 9.84 14.43 10.46
C VAL A 554 9.58 14.33 11.95
N LYS A 555 9.64 15.47 12.64
CA LYS A 555 9.22 15.63 14.02
C LYS A 555 7.92 16.45 14.02
N ARG A 556 6.89 15.97 14.68
CA ARG A 556 5.68 16.78 14.88
C ARG A 556 5.96 17.91 15.84
N ILE A 557 5.53 19.10 15.45
CA ILE A 557 5.72 20.31 16.26
C ILE A 557 4.39 21.05 16.39
N ASP A 558 4.26 21.82 17.44
CA ASP A 558 3.26 22.86 17.58
C ASP A 558 3.96 24.21 17.56
N HIS A 559 3.84 24.96 16.45
CA HIS A 559 4.51 26.24 16.26
C HIS A 559 3.47 27.32 16.00
N PRO A 560 3.26 28.26 16.96
CA PRO A 560 2.23 29.27 16.87
C PRO A 560 2.35 30.18 15.64
N GLU A 561 3.55 30.62 15.27
CA GLU A 561 3.77 31.46 14.08
C GLU A 561 3.41 30.75 12.79
N MET A 562 3.78 29.47 12.63
CA MET A 562 3.43 28.68 11.46
C MET A 562 1.92 28.52 11.33
N ARG A 563 1.22 28.28 12.45
CA ARG A 563 -0.23 28.18 12.49
C ARG A 563 -0.90 29.52 12.13
N HIS A 564 -0.38 30.61 12.66
CA HIS A 564 -0.87 31.96 12.39
C HIS A 564 -0.66 32.35 10.91
N ALA A 565 0.53 32.05 10.38
CA ALA A 565 0.85 32.26 8.97
C ALA A 565 -0.10 31.47 8.04
N ALA A 566 -0.35 30.19 8.36
CA ALA A 566 -1.29 29.36 7.59
C ALA A 566 -2.71 29.93 7.59
N ALA A 567 -3.20 30.39 8.75
CA ALA A 567 -4.53 31.02 8.86
C ALA A 567 -4.63 32.34 8.06
N LYS A 568 -3.62 33.20 8.12
CA LYS A 568 -3.57 34.46 7.38
C LYS A 568 -3.53 34.21 5.86
N VAL A 569 -2.64 33.33 5.41
CA VAL A 569 -2.50 32.98 3.99
C VAL A 569 -3.78 32.33 3.46
N ALA A 570 -4.36 31.38 4.20
CA ALA A 570 -5.59 30.71 3.79
C ALA A 570 -6.74 31.70 3.63
N ARG A 571 -6.92 32.62 4.60
CA ARG A 571 -7.96 33.66 4.57
C ARG A 571 -7.75 34.61 3.41
N ARG A 572 -6.54 35.13 3.23
CA ARG A 572 -6.21 36.11 2.19
C ARG A 572 -6.41 35.57 0.79
N LEU A 573 -6.02 34.33 0.57
CA LEU A 573 -6.14 33.65 -0.72
C LEU A 573 -7.46 32.84 -0.85
N LYS A 574 -8.32 32.89 0.18
CA LYS A 574 -9.57 32.11 0.27
C LYS A 574 -9.41 30.66 -0.16
N LEU A 575 -8.37 29.99 0.35
CA LEU A 575 -8.04 28.63 0.01
C LEU A 575 -9.13 27.63 0.41
N SER A 576 -9.29 26.59 -0.38
CA SER A 576 -10.09 25.39 -0.04
C SER A 576 -9.28 24.11 -0.35
N GLY A 577 -9.69 22.99 0.23
CA GLY A 577 -9.02 21.69 0.05
C GLY A 577 -7.73 21.57 0.86
N LEU A 578 -6.81 20.75 0.37
CA LEU A 578 -5.51 20.55 0.99
C LEU A 578 -4.47 21.51 0.42
N CYS A 579 -3.68 22.12 1.31
CA CYS A 579 -2.56 22.96 0.94
C CYS A 579 -1.36 22.70 1.85
N GLY A 580 -0.17 23.09 1.39
CA GLY A 580 1.06 23.02 2.16
C GLY A 580 1.79 24.35 2.20
N LEU A 581 2.35 24.71 3.35
CA LEU A 581 3.19 25.87 3.52
C LEU A 581 4.57 25.41 4.01
N ASP A 582 5.61 25.78 3.28
CA ASP A 582 6.99 25.43 3.62
C ASP A 582 7.68 26.60 4.32
N PHE A 583 8.37 26.30 5.40
CA PHE A 583 9.06 27.25 6.25
C PHE A 583 10.52 26.89 6.47
N ILE A 584 11.34 27.87 6.85
CA ILE A 584 12.59 27.68 7.56
C ILE A 584 12.41 28.24 8.98
N LEU A 585 12.64 27.41 9.98
CA LEU A 585 12.77 27.85 11.36
C LEU A 585 14.21 28.31 11.52
N ASP A 586 14.43 29.61 11.69
CA ASP A 586 15.80 30.13 11.76
C ASP A 586 16.58 29.53 12.93
N ALA A 587 17.92 29.50 12.78
CA ALA A 587 18.77 28.81 13.73
C ALA A 587 18.95 29.58 15.05
N GLU A 588 18.74 30.89 15.04
CA GLU A 588 19.03 31.77 16.16
C GLU A 588 17.84 31.88 17.13
N HIS A 589 16.65 32.17 16.62
CA HIS A 589 15.46 32.42 17.42
C HIS A 589 14.37 31.35 17.24
N GLY A 590 14.49 30.52 16.22
CA GLY A 590 13.45 29.57 15.85
C GLY A 590 12.24 30.20 15.12
N ASP A 591 12.38 31.42 14.67
CA ASP A 591 11.32 32.17 13.97
C ASP A 591 10.95 31.51 12.64
N ALA A 592 9.65 31.47 12.32
CA ALA A 592 9.16 30.80 11.12
C ALA A 592 9.15 31.69 9.88
N HIS A 593 10.05 31.47 8.94
CA HIS A 593 10.12 32.17 7.67
C HIS A 593 9.40 31.38 6.58
N LEU A 594 8.29 31.90 6.05
CA LEU A 594 7.55 31.28 4.94
C LEU A 594 8.35 31.38 3.64
N ILE A 595 8.65 30.24 3.01
CA ILE A 595 9.45 30.17 1.79
C ILE A 595 8.69 29.70 0.56
N GLU A 596 7.52 29.05 0.74
CA GLU A 596 6.67 28.54 -0.35
C GLU A 596 5.26 28.21 0.14
N VAL A 597 4.25 28.39 -0.73
CA VAL A 597 2.89 27.89 -0.54
C VAL A 597 2.52 26.96 -1.69
N ASN A 598 2.03 25.78 -1.37
CA ASN A 598 1.63 24.74 -2.29
C ASN A 598 0.10 24.60 -2.27
N SER A 599 -0.60 25.00 -3.33
CA SER A 599 -2.07 24.85 -3.46
C SER A 599 -2.45 23.41 -3.86
N ARG A 600 -1.90 22.44 -3.15
CA ARG A 600 -2.06 21.00 -3.38
C ARG A 600 -1.76 20.18 -2.13
N ALA A 601 -2.13 18.92 -2.15
CA ALA A 601 -1.71 18.00 -1.10
C ALA A 601 -0.19 17.83 -1.05
N THR A 602 0.38 17.86 0.15
CA THR A 602 1.79 17.56 0.45
C THR A 602 1.93 16.17 1.05
N PRO A 603 3.13 15.57 1.07
CA PRO A 603 3.33 14.22 1.59
C PRO A 603 2.90 14.00 3.05
N THR A 604 2.80 15.06 3.84
CA THR A 604 2.43 15.04 5.26
C THR A 604 0.94 15.23 5.53
N CYS A 605 0.11 15.50 4.52
CA CYS A 605 -1.34 15.74 4.68
C CYS A 605 -2.12 14.56 5.29
N HIS A 606 -1.58 13.34 5.23
CA HIS A 606 -2.20 12.16 5.81
C HIS A 606 -1.92 12.01 7.32
N LEU A 607 -0.95 12.73 7.86
CA LEU A 607 -0.63 12.70 9.27
C LEU A 607 -1.62 13.54 10.08
N PRO A 608 -2.05 13.11 11.27
CA PRO A 608 -2.83 13.96 12.16
C PRO A 608 -1.95 15.06 12.79
N GLY A 609 -2.56 16.18 13.13
CA GLY A 609 -1.91 17.26 13.87
C GLY A 609 -1.56 16.89 15.31
N ALA A 610 -0.86 17.77 16.02
CA ALA A 610 -0.51 17.58 17.43
C ALA A 610 -1.77 17.45 18.33
N ASP A 611 -2.87 18.08 17.95
CA ASP A 611 -4.19 17.98 18.59
C ASP A 611 -4.97 16.70 18.21
N GLY A 612 -4.39 15.81 17.43
CA GLY A 612 -5.00 14.59 16.93
C GLY A 612 -6.01 14.79 15.80
N GLN A 613 -6.21 16.03 15.31
CA GLN A 613 -7.09 16.25 14.17
C GLN A 613 -6.41 15.90 12.85
N SER A 614 -7.07 15.10 12.04
CA SER A 614 -6.59 14.80 10.68
C SER A 614 -7.12 15.87 9.71
N PRO A 615 -6.25 16.52 8.90
CA PRO A 615 -6.69 17.44 7.84
C PRO A 615 -7.74 16.82 6.91
N ILE A 616 -7.59 15.53 6.58
CA ILE A 616 -8.51 14.81 5.70
C ILE A 616 -9.86 14.56 6.39
N ALA A 617 -9.86 14.15 7.66
CA ALA A 617 -11.09 13.92 8.41
C ALA A 617 -11.86 15.23 8.63
N ALA A 618 -11.16 16.35 8.82
CA ALA A 618 -11.77 17.67 8.92
C ALA A 618 -12.49 18.08 7.62
N LEU A 619 -11.90 17.83 6.45
CA LEU A 619 -12.60 18.05 5.16
C LEU A 619 -13.82 17.15 5.01
N GLY A 620 -13.74 15.88 5.43
CA GLY A 620 -14.88 14.97 5.40
C GLY A 620 -16.03 15.41 6.29
N ALA A 621 -15.72 15.89 7.49
CA ALA A 621 -16.71 16.46 8.41
C ALA A 621 -17.36 17.71 7.84
N GLN A 622 -16.57 18.61 7.25
CA GLN A 622 -17.06 19.84 6.60
C GLN A 622 -18.01 19.53 5.43
N LEU A 623 -17.67 18.58 4.57
CA LEU A 623 -18.51 18.16 3.45
C LEU A 623 -19.83 17.51 3.90
N ALA A 624 -19.77 16.77 5.02
CA ALA A 624 -20.94 16.12 5.61
C ALA A 624 -21.79 17.05 6.52
N GLY A 625 -21.44 18.33 6.64
CA GLY A 625 -22.12 19.29 7.52
C GLY A 625 -22.03 18.92 9.02
N ARG A 626 -20.99 18.18 9.42
CA ARG A 626 -20.77 17.71 10.79
C ARG A 626 -19.55 18.41 11.40
N THR A 627 -19.54 18.55 12.72
CA THR A 627 -18.33 18.96 13.45
C THR A 627 -17.31 17.85 13.42
N GLY A 628 -16.05 18.17 13.10
CA GLY A 628 -14.96 17.20 13.03
C GLY A 628 -14.76 16.45 14.38
N ARG A 629 -14.59 15.14 14.33
CA ARG A 629 -14.21 14.37 15.51
C ARG A 629 -12.74 14.64 15.83
N ARG A 630 -12.47 15.09 17.06
CA ARG A 630 -11.10 15.13 17.57
C ARG A 630 -10.60 13.69 17.73
N GLY A 631 -9.46 13.37 17.12
CA GLY A 631 -8.73 12.12 17.39
C GLY A 631 -8.04 12.16 18.75
N VAL A 632 -7.36 11.08 19.10
CA VAL A 632 -6.49 11.04 20.28
C VAL A 632 -5.33 12.01 20.01
N ALA A 633 -5.12 12.97 20.93
CA ALA A 633 -4.00 13.91 20.83
C ALA A 633 -2.68 13.11 20.81
N ILE A 634 -1.91 13.31 19.76
CA ILE A 634 -0.59 12.69 19.61
C ILE A 634 0.40 13.80 19.98
N GLY A 635 1.15 13.61 21.06
CA GLY A 635 1.98 14.66 21.64
C GLY A 635 2.92 15.35 20.64
N SER A 636 3.16 16.64 20.82
CA SER A 636 4.23 17.36 20.13
C SER A 636 5.58 16.71 20.49
N GLY A 637 6.49 16.57 19.51
CA GLY A 637 7.80 15.96 19.73
C GLY A 637 7.95 14.55 19.17
N GLU A 638 6.86 13.87 18.76
CA GLU A 638 6.95 12.54 18.14
C GLU A 638 7.69 12.61 16.80
N ILE A 639 8.67 11.72 16.65
CA ILE A 639 9.44 11.57 15.42
C ILE A 639 8.77 10.48 14.56
N VAL A 640 8.56 10.79 13.29
CA VAL A 640 7.89 9.90 12.32
C VAL A 640 8.84 9.63 11.14
N ALA A 641 9.16 8.37 10.91
CA ALA A 641 9.85 7.91 9.70
C ALA A 641 8.81 7.66 8.59
N LEU A 642 8.80 8.51 7.56
CA LEU A 642 7.81 8.47 6.48
C LEU A 642 8.03 7.26 5.56
N PHE A 643 7.03 6.41 5.44
CA PHE A 643 7.07 5.24 4.57
C PHE A 643 6.71 5.60 3.11
N PRO A 644 7.45 5.10 2.12
CA PRO A 644 8.67 4.30 2.20
C PRO A 644 9.96 5.17 2.10
N HIS A 645 9.84 6.47 2.27
CA HIS A 645 10.88 7.45 1.94
C HIS A 645 12.18 7.23 2.73
N GLU A 646 12.08 7.02 4.05
CA GLU A 646 13.26 6.77 4.88
C GLU A 646 13.90 5.42 4.56
N LEU A 647 13.10 4.38 4.38
CA LEU A 647 13.59 3.07 3.97
C LEU A 647 14.31 3.09 2.60
N ILE A 648 13.87 3.97 1.69
CA ILE A 648 14.51 4.15 0.37
C ILE A 648 15.79 4.96 0.50
N ARG A 649 15.81 5.98 1.37
CA ARG A 649 16.96 6.83 1.61
C ARG A 649 18.10 6.04 2.26
N ASP A 650 17.76 5.33 3.32
CA ASP A 650 18.73 4.59 4.13
C ASP A 650 18.04 3.40 4.82
N PRO A 651 18.23 2.17 4.28
CA PRO A 651 17.64 0.96 4.87
C PRO A 651 18.15 0.64 6.28
N ASP A 652 19.32 1.17 6.65
CA ASP A 652 19.97 0.93 7.94
C ASP A 652 19.74 2.10 8.94
N SER A 653 18.92 3.07 8.55
CA SER A 653 18.63 4.25 9.35
C SER A 653 18.17 3.89 10.77
N PRO A 654 18.74 4.52 11.82
CA PRO A 654 18.29 4.30 13.19
C PRO A 654 16.82 4.68 13.40
N PHE A 655 16.29 5.64 12.63
CA PHE A 655 14.89 6.06 12.73
C PHE A 655 13.90 4.99 12.33
N LEU A 656 14.30 3.99 11.52
CA LEU A 656 13.47 2.84 11.22
C LEU A 656 13.26 1.91 12.44
N ARG A 657 14.03 2.09 13.51
CA ARG A 657 13.93 1.31 14.76
C ARG A 657 13.44 2.13 15.94
N THR A 658 13.73 3.43 15.98
CA THR A 658 13.50 4.30 17.15
C THR A 658 12.35 5.28 17.00
N ALA A 659 11.91 5.58 15.76
CA ALA A 659 10.82 6.50 15.49
C ALA A 659 9.50 5.76 15.21
N HIS A 660 8.37 6.46 15.30
CA HIS A 660 7.13 5.95 14.75
C HIS A 660 7.27 5.71 13.24
N HIS A 661 7.01 4.50 12.81
CA HIS A 661 7.15 4.14 11.40
C HIS A 661 5.78 4.22 10.72
N ASP A 662 5.59 5.21 9.84
CA ASP A 662 4.34 5.47 9.11
C ASP A 662 4.05 4.40 8.04
N VAL A 663 4.12 3.12 8.41
CA VAL A 663 3.82 2.02 7.50
C VAL A 663 2.30 1.78 7.48
N PRO A 664 1.66 1.83 6.31
CA PRO A 664 0.21 1.60 6.19
C PRO A 664 -0.12 0.10 6.30
N TRP A 665 0.02 -0.48 7.49
CA TRP A 665 -0.19 -1.91 7.76
C TRP A 665 -1.59 -2.40 7.40
N GLN A 666 -2.60 -1.55 7.45
CA GLN A 666 -3.97 -1.80 7.03
C GLN A 666 -4.11 -2.01 5.51
N SER A 667 -3.09 -1.61 4.73
CA SER A 667 -3.04 -1.83 3.28
C SER A 667 -1.76 -2.53 2.85
N LEU A 668 -1.68 -3.85 3.04
CA LEU A 668 -0.53 -4.65 2.62
C LEU A 668 -0.17 -4.51 1.13
N PRO A 669 -1.11 -4.33 0.18
CA PRO A 669 -0.76 -4.00 -1.20
C PRO A 669 0.09 -2.72 -1.31
N LEU A 670 -0.25 -1.68 -0.56
CA LEU A 670 0.52 -0.42 -0.54
C LEU A 670 1.91 -0.61 0.06
N VAL A 671 2.03 -1.38 1.15
CA VAL A 671 3.33 -1.74 1.74
C VAL A 671 4.21 -2.49 0.72
N ARG A 672 3.65 -3.48 0.02
CA ARG A 672 4.37 -4.23 -1.01
C ARG A 672 4.84 -3.36 -2.17
N LEU A 673 4.02 -2.42 -2.61
CA LEU A 673 4.38 -1.47 -3.65
C LEU A 673 5.55 -0.58 -3.21
N GLY A 674 5.57 -0.14 -1.95
CA GLY A 674 6.68 0.61 -1.35
C GLY A 674 7.99 -0.18 -1.35
N LEU A 675 7.95 -1.43 -0.90
CA LEU A 675 9.10 -2.32 -0.88
C LEU A 675 9.58 -2.69 -2.31
N ALA A 676 8.67 -2.88 -3.26
CA ALA A 676 9.03 -3.12 -4.65
C ALA A 676 9.71 -1.90 -5.30
N PHE A 677 9.25 -0.71 -4.98
CA PHE A 677 9.85 0.55 -5.44
C PHE A 677 11.27 0.73 -4.87
N GLN A 678 11.49 0.43 -3.60
CA GLN A 678 12.80 0.44 -2.96
C GLN A 678 13.77 -0.52 -3.66
N ARG A 679 13.38 -1.79 -3.86
CA ARG A 679 14.21 -2.80 -4.53
C ARG A 679 14.60 -2.40 -5.96
N ARG A 680 13.68 -1.77 -6.70
CA ARG A 680 13.94 -1.28 -8.05
C ARG A 680 14.99 -0.16 -8.06
N LYS A 681 14.93 0.78 -7.10
CA LYS A 681 15.93 1.84 -6.98
C LYS A 681 17.31 1.29 -6.62
N GLN A 682 17.38 0.35 -5.69
CA GLN A 682 18.64 -0.29 -5.31
C GLN A 682 19.27 -1.11 -6.44
N GLY A 683 18.48 -1.90 -7.17
CA GLY A 683 18.95 -2.67 -8.33
C GLY A 683 19.46 -1.78 -9.45
N PHE A 684 18.85 -0.60 -9.65
CA PHE A 684 19.31 0.36 -10.65
C PHE A 684 20.62 1.06 -10.24
N ALA A 685 20.78 1.39 -8.95
CA ALA A 685 22.02 1.97 -8.43
C ALA A 685 23.20 0.99 -8.55
N ALA A 686 22.96 -0.30 -8.29
CA ALA A 686 23.96 -1.36 -8.42
C ALA A 686 24.41 -1.60 -9.87
N LEU A 687 23.48 -1.50 -10.85
CA LEU A 687 23.80 -1.69 -12.27
C LEU A 687 24.67 -0.58 -12.88
N TRP A 688 24.62 0.62 -12.31
CA TRP A 688 25.34 1.79 -12.85
C TRP A 688 26.60 2.16 -12.05
N GLY A 689 27.08 1.28 -11.14
CA GLY A 689 28.32 1.48 -10.36
C GLY A 689 28.33 2.76 -9.50
N ARG A 690 27.18 3.39 -9.33
CA ARG A 690 27.02 4.50 -8.40
C ARG A 690 26.62 3.90 -7.06
N GLU A 691 27.47 4.04 -6.08
CA GLU A 691 27.00 3.97 -4.69
C GLU A 691 25.69 4.76 -4.59
N PRO A 692 24.67 4.25 -3.89
CA PRO A 692 23.47 5.05 -3.67
C PRO A 692 23.96 6.40 -3.11
N PRO A 693 23.49 7.55 -3.62
CA PRO A 693 24.03 8.87 -3.30
C PRO A 693 23.89 9.28 -1.84
N PHE A 694 23.76 8.33 -0.91
CA PHE A 694 23.39 8.51 0.49
C PHE A 694 24.20 7.69 1.51
N ARG A 695 25.33 7.09 1.15
CA ARG A 695 26.38 6.81 2.15
C ARG A 695 27.21 8.07 2.36
N GLY A 696 26.63 9.07 2.96
CA GLY A 696 27.31 10.21 3.55
C GLY A 696 27.46 9.93 5.02
N GLU A 697 28.63 9.51 5.41
CA GLU A 697 29.13 9.66 6.78
C GLU A 697 28.91 11.09 7.25
N GLY A 698 28.41 11.23 8.46
CA GLY A 698 28.59 12.34 9.39
C GLY A 698 29.06 13.70 8.85
N GLN A 699 28.16 14.44 8.20
CA GLN A 699 28.28 15.89 8.09
C GLN A 699 26.97 16.57 8.50
N GLY A 700 26.47 16.17 9.64
CA GLY A 700 25.40 16.86 10.37
C GLY A 700 25.89 17.70 11.55
N GLU A 701 27.19 17.87 11.69
CA GLU A 701 27.78 18.60 12.86
C GLU A 701 28.66 19.81 12.52
N GLN A 702 28.73 20.23 11.24
CA GLN A 702 29.56 21.40 10.88
C GLN A 702 28.80 22.49 10.12
N VAL A 703 27.64 22.91 10.60
CA VAL A 703 27.03 24.20 10.21
C VAL A 703 26.69 25.05 11.45
N ALA A 704 27.26 24.73 12.59
CA ALA A 704 27.09 25.52 13.84
C ALA A 704 28.39 26.12 14.37
N SER A 705 29.44 26.25 13.58
CA SER A 705 30.61 27.07 14.01
C SER A 705 31.38 27.58 12.79
N GLY A 706 31.12 28.85 12.43
CA GLY A 706 31.88 29.62 11.44
C GLY A 706 31.05 30.71 10.85
#